data_22ea1e2a0a2dddfde6bf1c9adc59d8ac
#
_entry.id   22ea1e2a0a2dddfde6bf1c9adc59d8ac
#
_cell.length_a   1.000
_cell.length_b   1.000
_cell.length_c   1.000
_cell.angle_alpha   90.00
_cell.angle_beta   90.00
_cell.angle_gamma   90.00
#
_symmetry.space_group_name_H-M   'P 1'
#
loop_
_entity.id
_entity.type
_entity.pdbx_description
1 polymer ?
#
loop_
_entity_poly.entity_id
_entity_poly.type
_entity_poly.pdbx_seq_one_letter_code
_entity_poly.pdbx_strand_id
1 'polypeptide(L)'
;MVKYALWWLSLIFLTLVSCSSDAGVESVADEFSVKFDLPQMVDVTKGGEYVFMVENGESPVASDVFILESGEGISYICPFVNISNESFTVRIPAECETGYYKVYLKRDDRKRQIGQIYLSVGEKLNLTVDACTTVYGRVASEEGGIKGVVVSDGVEVAETDEDGIYQLKSDKKWGYVFISIPSGYEVSSDGVLPQFFQRLKANAGVPERQDFTLTKVSGQDTYKVLMLGDMHLANRTADLSQFSDFTADLNNYRSAHPGEKMYAIALGDMTWDLYWYSNNFAIPEYLNTINKQVKDLQIFHTIGNHDYDYKAVNDFDAESKYINYIAPVYYSFNIGKIHYVVIDDIDCDSYDGTTSRNYEKRISPEQLSWLAKDLAYVDKSTPLVVVMHAQLFYPSESDGFKVDHDVTNTAQFLNLLKGYKVNIVTGHTHMNFNVTPESPVTQGQEIYEHNTGAICASWWWSDYLTPGIHISLDGTPGGYAIWDVSGTKLQWLYKATGTSEDYQFRSYDLNQVHFSLTDVPQMPSNISATVKNKYMQYVNAYPENSDNEVLINIWNWNPAWTLTVTDEKGNNLVPEAVWAYDPLHVAAVSVKRFNSASLSSTPNFITEKFPHFFKVKAGDADTDLTITVKDEFGHTWTEEMQRPKEFTTDAYKLK
;
A
#
# COMPACT_ATOMS: atom_id res chain seq x y z
N MET A 1 9.20 17.23 55.71
CA MET A 1 8.13 17.17 56.73
C MET A 1 6.91 16.55 56.03
N VAL A 2 6.74 15.22 56.25
CA VAL A 2 5.67 14.55 57.01
C VAL A 2 4.28 14.84 56.41
N LYS A 3 3.48 13.83 55.91
CA LYS A 3 2.99 12.62 56.57
C LYS A 3 2.43 11.59 55.59
N TYR A 4 2.70 10.34 55.89
CA TYR A 4 2.07 9.12 55.36
C TYR A 4 0.62 8.97 55.84
N ALA A 5 -0.22 8.29 55.04
CA ALA A 5 -1.37 7.56 55.54
C ALA A 5 -1.58 6.28 54.71
N LEU A 6 -1.24 5.15 55.30
CA LEU A 6 -1.65 3.80 54.91
C LEU A 6 -3.14 3.60 55.21
N TRP A 7 -3.86 2.89 54.30
CA TRP A 7 -5.09 2.21 54.65
C TRP A 7 -5.07 0.76 54.18
N TRP A 8 -5.35 -0.11 55.13
CA TRP A 8 -5.33 -1.57 55.09
C TRP A 8 -6.56 -2.11 54.38
N LEU A 9 -6.37 -3.16 53.52
CA LEU A 9 -7.43 -4.03 53.04
C LEU A 9 -7.74 -5.10 54.10
N SER A 10 -8.99 -5.22 54.53
CA SER A 10 -9.51 -6.33 55.35
C SER A 10 -10.14 -7.38 54.44
N LEU A 11 -9.51 -8.56 54.42
CA LEU A 11 -10.09 -9.78 53.86
C LEU A 11 -11.17 -10.32 54.81
N ILE A 12 -12.43 -10.42 54.39
CA ILE A 12 -13.47 -11.15 55.13
C ILE A 12 -13.67 -12.49 54.47
N PHE A 13 -13.24 -13.56 55.15
CA PHE A 13 -13.64 -14.92 54.89
C PHE A 13 -14.99 -15.18 55.55
N LEU A 14 -16.03 -15.47 54.74
CA LEU A 14 -17.30 -16.02 55.22
C LEU A 14 -17.25 -17.55 55.09
N THR A 15 -17.10 -18.22 56.18
CA THR A 15 -17.39 -19.67 56.31
C THR A 15 -18.90 -19.84 56.45
N LEU A 16 -19.54 -20.47 55.47
CA LEU A 16 -20.90 -20.95 55.62
C LEU A 16 -20.91 -22.34 56.28
N VAL A 17 -21.47 -22.40 57.44
CA VAL A 17 -21.80 -23.65 58.15
C VAL A 17 -23.03 -24.27 57.49
N SER A 18 -22.87 -25.53 57.10
CA SER A 18 -23.96 -26.39 56.61
C SER A 18 -24.88 -26.79 57.77
N CYS A 19 -26.13 -26.49 57.66
CA CYS A 19 -27.17 -27.21 58.40
C CYS A 19 -27.93 -28.11 57.42
N SER A 20 -27.79 -29.39 57.62
CA SER A 20 -28.59 -30.44 56.99
C SER A 20 -30.01 -30.38 57.49
N SER A 21 -30.98 -30.27 56.57
CA SER A 21 -32.32 -30.79 56.77
C SER A 21 -32.65 -31.63 55.53
N ASP A 22 -32.69 -32.92 55.76
CA ASP A 22 -33.25 -33.92 54.86
C ASP A 22 -34.73 -33.54 54.55
N ALA A 23 -34.97 -33.05 53.36
CA ALA A 23 -36.25 -33.18 52.70
C ALA A 23 -35.93 -33.73 51.31
N GLY A 24 -36.32 -34.99 51.07
CA GLY A 24 -36.10 -35.65 49.80
C GLY A 24 -36.68 -34.81 48.65
N VAL A 25 -35.78 -34.18 47.91
CA VAL A 25 -36.06 -33.72 46.54
C VAL A 25 -35.81 -34.95 45.68
N GLU A 26 -36.89 -35.61 45.24
CA GLU A 26 -36.85 -36.47 44.08
C GLU A 26 -36.17 -35.65 42.96
N SER A 27 -35.01 -36.11 42.52
CA SER A 27 -34.39 -35.62 41.29
C SER A 27 -35.37 -35.96 40.18
N VAL A 28 -36.16 -34.99 39.74
CA VAL A 28 -36.86 -35.08 38.46
C VAL A 28 -35.76 -35.28 37.43
N ALA A 29 -35.65 -36.52 36.96
CA ALA A 29 -34.75 -36.84 35.84
C ALA A 29 -35.06 -35.85 34.73
N ASP A 30 -34.03 -35.19 34.22
CA ASP A 30 -34.16 -34.20 33.16
C ASP A 30 -34.65 -34.96 31.90
N GLU A 31 -36.00 -35.01 31.71
CA GLU A 31 -36.67 -35.76 30.64
C GLU A 31 -36.29 -35.26 29.24
N PHE A 32 -35.38 -34.25 29.13
CA PHE A 32 -34.89 -33.69 27.89
C PHE A 32 -33.40 -34.02 27.69
N SER A 33 -33.07 -35.33 27.74
CA SER A 33 -31.71 -35.75 27.46
C SER A 33 -31.54 -36.07 25.97
N VAL A 34 -30.95 -35.15 25.24
CA VAL A 34 -30.48 -35.38 23.86
C VAL A 34 -28.97 -35.11 23.86
N LYS A 35 -28.19 -36.09 23.42
CA LYS A 35 -26.74 -35.96 23.32
C LYS A 35 -26.27 -36.40 21.94
N PHE A 36 -25.47 -35.57 21.34
CA PHE A 36 -24.86 -35.85 20.05
C PHE A 36 -23.52 -35.15 19.96
N ASP A 37 -22.67 -35.69 19.09
CA ASP A 37 -21.40 -35.07 18.76
C ASP A 37 -21.65 -33.75 18.02
N LEU A 38 -21.18 -32.63 18.61
CA LEU A 38 -21.29 -31.31 18.03
C LEU A 38 -19.94 -30.92 17.50
N PRO A 39 -19.70 -31.00 16.17
CA PRO A 39 -18.43 -30.64 15.58
C PRO A 39 -18.17 -29.17 15.74
N GLN A 40 -16.88 -28.77 15.76
CA GLN A 40 -16.51 -27.36 15.79
C GLN A 40 -16.90 -26.65 14.48
N MET A 41 -16.88 -27.38 13.35
CA MET A 41 -17.27 -26.88 12.04
C MET A 41 -18.26 -27.84 11.36
N VAL A 42 -19.24 -27.24 10.68
CA VAL A 42 -20.19 -27.90 9.80
C VAL A 42 -20.06 -27.33 8.40
N ASP A 43 -19.63 -28.15 7.42
CA ASP A 43 -19.51 -27.76 6.02
C ASP A 43 -20.71 -28.30 5.23
N VAL A 44 -21.47 -27.39 4.61
CA VAL A 44 -22.71 -27.73 3.89
C VAL A 44 -22.86 -26.89 2.62
N THR A 45 -23.59 -27.45 1.65
CA THR A 45 -24.08 -26.65 0.52
C THR A 45 -25.24 -25.75 0.97
N LYS A 46 -25.51 -24.68 0.22
CA LYS A 46 -26.65 -23.80 0.47
C LYS A 46 -27.96 -24.56 0.44
N GLY A 47 -28.68 -24.58 1.55
CA GLY A 47 -29.89 -25.40 1.73
C GLY A 47 -29.61 -26.90 1.85
N GLY A 48 -28.37 -27.30 2.08
CA GLY A 48 -27.92 -28.69 2.20
C GLY A 48 -28.23 -29.33 3.53
N GLU A 49 -27.89 -30.61 3.65
CA GLU A 49 -28.18 -31.44 4.81
C GLU A 49 -26.90 -31.84 5.54
N TYR A 50 -26.97 -31.91 6.88
CA TYR A 50 -25.85 -32.34 7.71
C TYR A 50 -26.32 -33.45 8.69
N VAL A 51 -25.46 -34.46 8.90
CA VAL A 51 -25.70 -35.59 9.77
C VAL A 51 -24.94 -35.40 11.08
N PHE A 52 -25.66 -35.38 12.19
CA PHE A 52 -25.10 -35.39 13.54
C PHE A 52 -25.16 -36.82 14.11
N MET A 53 -24.05 -37.25 14.71
CA MET A 53 -23.96 -38.56 15.35
C MET A 53 -24.48 -38.49 16.80
N VAL A 54 -25.36 -39.40 17.17
CA VAL A 54 -25.99 -39.45 18.49
C VAL A 54 -25.11 -40.22 19.47
N GLU A 55 -24.99 -39.72 20.68
CA GLU A 55 -24.28 -40.37 21.78
C GLU A 55 -25.28 -41.18 22.64
N ASN A 56 -24.90 -42.40 22.98
CA ASN A 56 -25.64 -43.28 23.88
C ASN A 56 -27.13 -43.51 23.51
N GLY A 57 -27.54 -43.33 22.27
CA GLY A 57 -28.92 -43.51 21.81
C GLY A 57 -29.90 -42.42 22.27
N GLU A 58 -29.40 -41.30 22.80
CA GLU A 58 -30.23 -40.17 23.27
C GLU A 58 -30.56 -39.22 22.11
N SER A 59 -31.34 -39.68 21.15
CA SER A 59 -31.70 -38.94 19.93
C SER A 59 -32.77 -37.86 20.17
N PRO A 60 -32.82 -36.81 19.31
CA PRO A 60 -33.98 -35.94 19.22
C PRO A 60 -35.23 -36.73 18.83
N VAL A 61 -36.39 -36.19 19.17
CA VAL A 61 -37.70 -36.75 18.73
C VAL A 61 -38.29 -35.83 17.64
N ALA A 62 -39.25 -36.36 16.88
CA ALA A 62 -39.82 -35.62 15.74
C ALA A 62 -40.54 -34.32 16.12
N SER A 63 -40.91 -34.13 17.39
CA SER A 63 -41.48 -32.87 17.88
C SER A 63 -40.45 -31.85 18.31
N ASP A 64 -39.15 -32.20 18.37
CA ASP A 64 -38.08 -31.26 18.70
C ASP A 64 -37.84 -30.30 17.55
N VAL A 65 -37.30 -29.13 17.88
CA VAL A 65 -36.92 -28.12 16.91
C VAL A 65 -35.42 -27.83 17.05
N PHE A 66 -34.68 -28.08 15.99
CA PHE A 66 -33.26 -27.72 15.90
C PHE A 66 -33.13 -26.29 15.40
N ILE A 67 -32.39 -25.44 16.12
CA ILE A 67 -32.30 -24.02 15.84
C ILE A 67 -30.81 -23.61 15.78
N LEU A 68 -30.44 -22.90 14.72
CA LEU A 68 -29.18 -22.15 14.61
C LEU A 68 -29.47 -20.66 14.86
N GLU A 69 -28.75 -20.04 15.76
CA GLU A 69 -28.85 -18.61 16.07
C GLU A 69 -27.55 -17.91 15.73
N SER A 70 -27.58 -16.95 14.78
CA SER A 70 -26.42 -16.21 14.35
C SER A 70 -25.90 -15.28 15.43
N GLY A 71 -24.68 -14.73 15.26
CA GLY A 71 -24.11 -13.71 16.15
C GLY A 71 -24.96 -12.44 16.27
N GLU A 72 -25.79 -12.13 15.27
CA GLU A 72 -26.74 -11.00 15.26
C GLU A 72 -28.08 -11.36 15.95
N GLY A 73 -28.25 -12.56 16.46
CA GLY A 73 -29.46 -13.03 17.14
C GLY A 73 -30.56 -13.49 16.19
N ILE A 74 -30.30 -13.67 14.90
CA ILE A 74 -31.27 -14.22 13.95
C ILE A 74 -31.33 -15.73 14.15
N SER A 75 -32.56 -16.29 14.37
CA SER A 75 -32.80 -17.71 14.58
C SER A 75 -33.30 -18.37 13.31
N TYR A 76 -32.65 -19.45 12.91
CA TYR A 76 -33.00 -20.29 11.77
C TYR A 76 -33.47 -21.66 12.26
N ILE A 77 -34.66 -22.07 11.87
CA ILE A 77 -35.18 -23.42 12.18
C ILE A 77 -34.66 -24.39 11.13
N CYS A 78 -33.92 -25.40 11.56
CA CYS A 78 -33.40 -26.47 10.72
C CYS A 78 -34.29 -27.71 10.81
N PRO A 79 -35.11 -28.03 9.79
CA PRO A 79 -35.98 -29.18 9.81
C PRO A 79 -35.21 -30.50 9.92
N PHE A 80 -35.69 -31.44 10.74
CA PHE A 80 -35.18 -32.79 10.71
C PHE A 80 -35.60 -33.48 9.40
N VAL A 81 -34.64 -34.10 8.74
CA VAL A 81 -34.85 -34.93 7.53
C VAL A 81 -34.97 -36.39 7.91
N ASN A 82 -34.13 -36.84 8.84
CA ASN A 82 -34.14 -38.19 9.37
C ASN A 82 -33.73 -38.20 10.85
N ILE A 83 -34.25 -39.11 11.64
CA ILE A 83 -33.87 -39.33 13.04
C ILE A 83 -33.77 -40.84 13.27
N SER A 84 -32.65 -41.31 13.83
CA SER A 84 -32.41 -42.66 14.27
C SER A 84 -31.75 -42.66 15.66
N ASN A 85 -31.55 -43.84 16.26
CA ASN A 85 -30.83 -43.93 17.54
C ASN A 85 -29.32 -43.67 17.42
N GLU A 86 -28.77 -43.68 16.19
CA GLU A 86 -27.33 -43.51 15.94
C GLU A 86 -27.01 -42.14 15.36
N SER A 87 -27.95 -41.50 14.65
CA SER A 87 -27.75 -40.23 13.99
C SER A 87 -29.07 -39.52 13.70
N PHE A 88 -28.98 -38.22 13.49
CA PHE A 88 -30.07 -37.44 12.90
C PHE A 88 -29.54 -36.49 11.84
N THR A 89 -30.37 -36.20 10.85
CA THR A 89 -30.04 -35.29 9.75
C THR A 89 -30.91 -34.06 9.84
N VAL A 90 -30.30 -32.88 9.74
CA VAL A 90 -31.04 -31.62 9.62
C VAL A 90 -30.75 -30.97 8.28
N ARG A 91 -31.74 -30.25 7.76
CA ARG A 91 -31.54 -29.37 6.59
C ARG A 91 -31.22 -27.96 7.07
N ILE A 92 -30.08 -27.45 6.64
CA ILE A 92 -29.67 -26.09 6.95
C ILE A 92 -30.40 -25.13 5.99
N PRO A 93 -31.13 -24.11 6.49
CA PRO A 93 -31.82 -23.14 5.63
C PRO A 93 -30.87 -22.46 4.63
N ALA A 94 -31.39 -22.19 3.44
CA ALA A 94 -30.60 -21.55 2.37
C ALA A 94 -30.20 -20.09 2.67
N GLU A 95 -30.85 -19.50 3.67
CA GLU A 95 -30.60 -18.14 4.17
C GLU A 95 -29.43 -18.10 5.18
N CYS A 96 -28.99 -19.26 5.69
CA CYS A 96 -27.79 -19.32 6.53
C CYS A 96 -26.55 -18.98 5.72
N GLU A 97 -25.71 -18.13 6.28
CA GLU A 97 -24.43 -17.74 5.74
C GLU A 97 -23.28 -18.35 6.54
N THR A 98 -22.06 -18.28 5.99
CA THR A 98 -20.86 -18.71 6.72
C THR A 98 -20.64 -17.86 7.96
N GLY A 99 -20.43 -18.50 9.13
CA GLY A 99 -20.22 -17.82 10.40
C GLY A 99 -20.49 -18.69 11.63
N TYR A 100 -20.36 -18.07 12.82
CA TYR A 100 -20.67 -18.74 14.08
C TYR A 100 -22.18 -18.77 14.38
N TYR A 101 -22.65 -19.94 14.80
CA TYR A 101 -24.02 -20.15 15.21
C TYR A 101 -24.06 -20.86 16.56
N LYS A 102 -24.90 -20.35 17.48
CA LYS A 102 -25.32 -21.11 18.67
C LYS A 102 -26.32 -22.16 18.24
N VAL A 103 -26.12 -23.37 18.71
CA VAL A 103 -27.00 -24.51 18.44
C VAL A 103 -27.97 -24.72 19.62
N TYR A 104 -29.24 -24.71 19.31
CA TYR A 104 -30.28 -24.97 20.30
C TYR A 104 -31.16 -26.15 19.86
N LEU A 105 -31.64 -26.88 20.85
CA LEU A 105 -32.75 -27.78 20.73
C LEU A 105 -33.91 -27.25 21.56
N LYS A 106 -35.12 -27.25 20.98
CA LYS A 106 -36.34 -26.85 21.66
C LYS A 106 -37.30 -28.03 21.65
N ARG A 107 -37.83 -28.40 22.85
CA ARG A 107 -38.91 -29.36 23.05
C ARG A 107 -40.01 -28.68 23.86
N ASP A 108 -41.22 -28.61 23.32
CA ASP A 108 -42.33 -27.85 23.88
C ASP A 108 -41.93 -26.40 24.16
N ASP A 109 -42.05 -25.94 25.41
CA ASP A 109 -41.66 -24.56 25.80
C ASP A 109 -40.23 -24.46 26.30
N ARG A 110 -39.46 -25.53 26.35
CA ARG A 110 -38.08 -25.56 26.83
C ARG A 110 -37.09 -25.45 25.68
N LYS A 111 -36.25 -24.40 25.68
CA LYS A 111 -35.13 -24.18 24.73
C LYS A 111 -33.80 -24.40 25.48
N ARG A 112 -32.98 -25.35 25.01
CA ARG A 112 -31.67 -25.68 25.58
C ARG A 112 -30.59 -25.38 24.57
N GLN A 113 -29.55 -24.63 24.97
CA GLN A 113 -28.36 -24.47 24.19
C GLN A 113 -27.47 -25.71 24.29
N ILE A 114 -27.14 -26.30 23.14
CA ILE A 114 -26.28 -27.48 23.05
C ILE A 114 -24.82 -27.07 22.97
N GLY A 115 -24.50 -26.02 22.15
CA GLY A 115 -23.15 -25.52 21.97
C GLY A 115 -23.08 -24.45 20.88
N GLN A 116 -21.95 -24.39 20.22
CA GLN A 116 -21.69 -23.47 19.12
C GLN A 116 -20.95 -24.22 18.02
N ILE A 117 -21.26 -23.90 16.77
CA ILE A 117 -20.58 -24.41 15.58
C ILE A 117 -20.12 -23.25 14.72
N TYR A 118 -19.08 -23.48 13.93
CA TYR A 118 -18.75 -22.64 12.76
C TYR A 118 -19.40 -23.29 11.54
N LEU A 119 -20.36 -22.60 10.92
CA LEU A 119 -21.04 -23.08 9.70
C LEU A 119 -20.28 -22.57 8.50
N SER A 120 -19.83 -23.45 7.61
CA SER A 120 -19.25 -23.16 6.32
C SER A 120 -20.26 -23.50 5.24
N VAL A 121 -20.68 -22.51 4.44
CA VAL A 121 -21.70 -22.68 3.39
C VAL A 121 -21.07 -22.49 2.02
N GLY A 122 -21.05 -23.54 1.19
CA GLY A 122 -20.45 -23.49 -0.14
C GLY A 122 -20.74 -24.76 -0.95
N GLU A 123 -20.22 -24.86 -2.18
CA GLU A 123 -20.25 -26.11 -2.92
C GLU A 123 -19.51 -27.21 -2.16
N LYS A 124 -20.01 -28.43 -2.21
CA LYS A 124 -19.34 -29.56 -1.55
C LYS A 124 -17.99 -29.81 -2.25
N LEU A 125 -16.90 -29.64 -1.51
CA LEU A 125 -15.58 -30.04 -1.97
C LEU A 125 -15.41 -31.55 -1.76
N ASN A 126 -14.84 -32.23 -2.75
CA ASN A 126 -14.41 -33.62 -2.59
C ASN A 126 -13.04 -33.65 -1.91
N LEU A 127 -13.00 -33.22 -0.65
CA LEU A 127 -11.79 -33.01 0.12
C LEU A 127 -11.89 -33.72 1.46
N THR A 128 -10.86 -34.46 1.83
CA THR A 128 -10.59 -34.81 3.22
C THR A 128 -9.64 -33.77 3.79
N VAL A 129 -10.13 -33.00 4.75
CA VAL A 129 -9.30 -31.96 5.40
C VAL A 129 -8.22 -32.66 6.22
N ASP A 130 -6.96 -32.35 5.97
CA ASP A 130 -5.82 -32.92 6.68
C ASP A 130 -5.82 -32.51 8.16
N ALA A 131 -5.33 -33.39 9.01
CA ALA A 131 -5.11 -33.07 10.43
C ALA A 131 -4.17 -31.86 10.53
N CYS A 132 -4.54 -30.82 11.24
CA CYS A 132 -3.84 -29.53 11.37
C CYS A 132 -4.16 -28.48 10.31
N THR A 133 -4.96 -28.75 9.28
CA THR A 133 -5.47 -27.72 8.39
C THR A 133 -6.46 -26.82 9.14
N THR A 134 -6.23 -25.51 9.08
CA THR A 134 -7.09 -24.51 9.73
C THR A 134 -7.71 -23.53 8.73
N VAL A 135 -7.16 -23.45 7.50
CA VAL A 135 -7.76 -22.72 6.38
C VAL A 135 -7.68 -23.60 5.14
N TYR A 136 -8.77 -23.73 4.41
CA TYR A 136 -8.83 -24.48 3.17
C TYR A 136 -9.87 -23.85 2.23
N GLY A 137 -9.86 -24.23 0.97
CA GLY A 137 -10.84 -23.75 0.02
C GLY A 137 -10.49 -24.12 -1.41
N ARG A 138 -11.19 -23.48 -2.33
CA ARG A 138 -11.01 -23.67 -3.75
C ARG A 138 -10.77 -22.34 -4.46
N VAL A 139 -9.79 -22.33 -5.34
CA VAL A 139 -9.61 -21.25 -6.31
C VAL A 139 -10.13 -21.74 -7.65
N ALA A 140 -11.10 -21.03 -8.22
CA ALA A 140 -11.78 -21.46 -9.43
C ALA A 140 -12.14 -20.30 -10.36
N SER A 141 -12.36 -20.62 -11.62
CA SER A 141 -12.98 -19.75 -12.61
C SER A 141 -14.25 -20.41 -13.16
N GLU A 142 -14.90 -19.80 -14.15
CA GLU A 142 -16.01 -20.43 -14.89
C GLU A 142 -15.62 -21.74 -15.60
N GLU A 143 -14.34 -21.96 -15.86
CA GLU A 143 -13.83 -23.19 -16.48
C GLU A 143 -13.57 -24.33 -15.46
N GLY A 144 -13.65 -24.06 -14.16
CA GLY A 144 -13.40 -25.01 -13.08
C GLY A 144 -12.30 -24.56 -12.13
N GLY A 145 -11.75 -25.53 -11.38
CA GLY A 145 -10.63 -25.28 -10.45
C GLY A 145 -9.37 -24.85 -11.18
N ILE A 146 -8.60 -23.97 -10.56
CA ILE A 146 -7.34 -23.45 -11.13
C ILE A 146 -6.19 -24.05 -10.33
N LYS A 147 -5.38 -24.88 -10.97
CA LYS A 147 -4.16 -25.47 -10.42
C LYS A 147 -3.04 -24.43 -10.33
N GLY A 148 -2.16 -24.58 -9.33
CA GLY A 148 -0.91 -23.83 -9.26
C GLY A 148 -1.07 -22.40 -8.74
N VAL A 149 -2.19 -22.09 -8.12
CA VAL A 149 -2.39 -20.79 -7.48
C VAL A 149 -1.75 -20.81 -6.10
N VAL A 150 -0.86 -19.88 -5.85
CA VAL A 150 -0.23 -19.70 -4.54
C VAL A 150 -1.21 -19.01 -3.59
N VAL A 151 -1.41 -19.59 -2.41
CA VAL A 151 -2.31 -19.11 -1.35
C VAL A 151 -1.52 -18.93 -0.07
N SER A 152 -1.73 -17.83 0.64
CA SER A 152 -1.00 -17.51 1.86
C SER A 152 -1.87 -16.80 2.89
N ASP A 153 -1.52 -16.94 4.18
CA ASP A 153 -2.05 -16.13 5.29
C ASP A 153 -1.05 -15.04 5.75
N GLY A 154 0.01 -14.82 4.96
CA GLY A 154 1.12 -13.93 5.31
C GLY A 154 2.25 -14.61 6.09
N VAL A 155 2.08 -15.85 6.53
CA VAL A 155 3.10 -16.65 7.25
C VAL A 155 3.38 -17.96 6.53
N GLU A 156 2.31 -18.72 6.26
CA GLU A 156 2.37 -19.98 5.53
C GLU A 156 1.96 -19.79 4.08
N VAL A 157 2.46 -20.67 3.22
CA VAL A 157 2.21 -20.64 1.77
C VAL A 157 1.88 -22.06 1.31
N ALA A 158 0.84 -22.18 0.49
CA ALA A 158 0.43 -23.42 -0.15
C ALA A 158 0.09 -23.17 -1.62
N GLU A 159 0.03 -24.24 -2.41
CA GLU A 159 -0.35 -24.19 -3.82
C GLU A 159 -1.62 -25.02 -4.05
N THR A 160 -2.50 -24.58 -4.95
CA THR A 160 -3.71 -25.33 -5.30
C THR A 160 -3.40 -26.55 -6.14
N ASP A 161 -4.12 -27.65 -5.91
CA ASP A 161 -4.06 -28.91 -6.66
C ASP A 161 -4.78 -28.85 -8.03
N GLU A 162 -4.94 -30.01 -8.69
CA GLU A 162 -5.59 -30.15 -10.00
C GLU A 162 -7.06 -29.68 -10.01
N ASP A 163 -7.75 -29.76 -8.88
CA ASP A 163 -9.15 -29.34 -8.70
C ASP A 163 -9.26 -27.88 -8.20
N GLY A 164 -8.13 -27.19 -8.05
CA GLY A 164 -8.02 -25.86 -7.50
C GLY A 164 -8.12 -25.79 -5.98
N ILE A 165 -7.97 -26.92 -5.28
CA ILE A 165 -8.12 -27.02 -3.83
C ILE A 165 -6.79 -26.72 -3.14
N TYR A 166 -6.84 -25.95 -2.06
CA TYR A 166 -5.70 -25.70 -1.18
C TYR A 166 -6.03 -26.03 0.28
N GLN A 167 -5.00 -26.34 1.03
CA GLN A 167 -5.04 -26.55 2.48
C GLN A 167 -3.86 -25.83 3.12
N LEU A 168 -4.13 -25.06 4.16
CA LEU A 168 -3.14 -24.24 4.85
C LEU A 168 -3.22 -24.48 6.36
N LYS A 169 -2.06 -24.67 6.98
CA LYS A 169 -1.91 -24.71 8.43
C LYS A 169 -1.63 -23.29 8.92
N SER A 170 -2.67 -22.53 9.23
CA SER A 170 -2.61 -21.14 9.65
C SER A 170 -2.89 -21.00 11.13
N ASP A 171 -2.13 -20.19 11.84
CA ASP A 171 -2.47 -19.72 13.19
C ASP A 171 -3.42 -18.52 13.16
N LYS A 172 -3.81 -18.06 11.95
CA LYS A 172 -4.73 -16.92 11.71
C LYS A 172 -4.27 -15.63 12.38
N LYS A 173 -2.97 -15.44 12.53
CA LYS A 173 -2.37 -14.29 13.21
C LYS A 173 -2.84 -12.96 12.59
N TRP A 174 -2.81 -12.87 11.27
CA TRP A 174 -3.17 -11.66 10.53
C TRP A 174 -4.68 -11.53 10.25
N GLY A 175 -5.45 -12.59 10.50
CA GLY A 175 -6.91 -12.62 10.30
C GLY A 175 -7.36 -12.54 8.84
N TYR A 176 -6.51 -12.93 7.90
CA TYR A 176 -6.83 -13.02 6.48
C TYR A 176 -6.11 -14.19 5.78
N VAL A 177 -6.60 -14.51 4.59
CA VAL A 177 -5.94 -15.38 3.62
C VAL A 177 -6.03 -14.70 2.25
N PHE A 178 -4.98 -14.78 1.45
CA PHE A 178 -4.93 -14.17 0.12
C PHE A 178 -4.37 -15.13 -0.92
N ILE A 179 -4.62 -14.84 -2.18
CA ILE A 179 -4.05 -15.54 -3.32
C ILE A 179 -3.04 -14.64 -4.06
N SER A 180 -1.94 -15.21 -4.51
CA SER A 180 -1.12 -14.61 -5.56
C SER A 180 -1.87 -14.80 -6.88
N ILE A 181 -2.55 -13.73 -7.38
CA ILE A 181 -3.38 -13.82 -8.60
C ILE A 181 -2.54 -14.43 -9.73
N PRO A 182 -2.95 -15.54 -10.34
CA PRO A 182 -2.15 -16.18 -11.39
C PRO A 182 -2.24 -15.40 -12.71
N SER A 183 -1.20 -15.50 -13.53
CA SER A 183 -1.18 -14.94 -14.89
C SER A 183 -2.38 -15.39 -15.72
N GLY A 184 -2.98 -14.47 -16.48
CA GLY A 184 -4.15 -14.74 -17.32
C GLY A 184 -5.48 -14.68 -16.58
N TYR A 185 -5.48 -14.23 -15.32
CA TYR A 185 -6.69 -14.07 -14.51
C TYR A 185 -6.73 -12.70 -13.83
N GLU A 186 -7.95 -12.29 -13.49
CA GLU A 186 -8.24 -11.11 -12.67
C GLU A 186 -9.23 -11.48 -11.56
N VAL A 187 -9.20 -10.74 -10.47
CA VAL A 187 -10.21 -10.77 -9.40
C VAL A 187 -11.26 -9.71 -9.65
N SER A 188 -12.42 -9.82 -9.02
CA SER A 188 -13.40 -8.73 -8.95
C SER A 188 -12.84 -7.54 -8.18
N SER A 189 -13.48 -6.38 -8.29
CA SER A 189 -13.11 -5.18 -7.55
C SER A 189 -14.26 -4.66 -6.71
N ASP A 190 -13.95 -4.13 -5.53
CA ASP A 190 -14.83 -3.26 -4.76
C ASP A 190 -14.31 -1.82 -4.90
N GLY A 191 -14.98 -1.02 -5.73
CA GLY A 191 -14.45 0.25 -6.19
C GLY A 191 -13.11 0.06 -6.91
N VAL A 192 -12.03 0.65 -6.39
CA VAL A 192 -10.67 0.49 -6.95
C VAL A 192 -9.91 -0.71 -6.36
N LEU A 193 -10.43 -1.35 -5.30
CA LEU A 193 -9.72 -2.40 -4.57
C LEU A 193 -9.92 -3.78 -5.21
N PRO A 194 -8.86 -4.45 -5.69
CA PRO A 194 -8.94 -5.83 -6.15
C PRO A 194 -9.20 -6.79 -4.99
N GLN A 195 -10.13 -7.73 -5.17
CA GLN A 195 -10.60 -8.66 -4.14
C GLN A 195 -9.83 -9.98 -4.17
N PHE A 196 -8.55 -9.95 -3.85
CA PHE A 196 -7.64 -11.11 -3.86
C PHE A 196 -7.44 -11.74 -2.48
N PHE A 197 -8.05 -11.22 -1.44
CA PHE A 197 -7.95 -11.72 -0.07
C PHE A 197 -9.32 -11.82 0.60
N GLN A 198 -9.39 -12.63 1.65
CA GLN A 198 -10.59 -12.81 2.45
C GLN A 198 -10.28 -12.79 3.93
N ARG A 199 -11.22 -12.30 4.74
CA ARG A 199 -11.10 -12.22 6.19
C ARG A 199 -11.41 -13.57 6.82
N LEU A 200 -10.56 -14.00 7.74
CA LEU A 200 -10.80 -15.17 8.58
C LEU A 200 -11.65 -14.78 9.78
N LYS A 201 -12.67 -15.55 10.04
CA LYS A 201 -13.67 -15.29 11.09
C LYS A 201 -13.66 -16.36 12.19
N ALA A 202 -13.24 -17.58 11.86
CA ALA A 202 -13.16 -18.67 12.82
C ALA A 202 -11.94 -18.52 13.74
N ASN A 203 -12.07 -19.00 14.99
CA ASN A 203 -10.95 -19.02 15.93
C ASN A 203 -9.76 -19.81 15.36
N ALA A 204 -8.57 -19.52 15.87
CA ALA A 204 -7.37 -20.26 15.56
C ALA A 204 -7.57 -21.75 15.74
N GLY A 205 -7.25 -22.67 15.10
CA GLY A 205 -7.48 -24.12 15.28
C GLY A 205 -8.85 -24.64 14.79
N VAL A 206 -9.82 -23.78 14.50
CA VAL A 206 -11.07 -24.18 13.84
C VAL A 206 -10.88 -24.12 12.33
N PRO A 207 -11.04 -25.23 11.59
CA PRO A 207 -10.98 -25.21 10.14
C PRO A 207 -11.98 -24.21 9.55
N GLU A 208 -11.53 -23.42 8.57
CA GLU A 208 -12.35 -22.41 7.92
C GLU A 208 -12.15 -22.46 6.42
N ARG A 209 -13.25 -22.48 5.69
CA ARG A 209 -13.25 -22.50 4.23
C ARG A 209 -13.28 -21.09 3.69
N GLN A 210 -12.37 -20.81 2.72
CA GLN A 210 -12.31 -19.57 1.97
C GLN A 210 -12.11 -19.89 0.49
N ASP A 211 -13.11 -19.61 -0.31
CA ASP A 211 -13.08 -19.86 -1.76
C ASP A 211 -12.79 -18.57 -2.52
N PHE A 212 -12.04 -18.66 -3.63
CA PHE A 212 -11.75 -17.53 -4.51
C PHE A 212 -12.29 -17.81 -5.92
N THR A 213 -12.93 -16.80 -6.50
CA THR A 213 -13.42 -16.84 -7.87
C THR A 213 -12.64 -15.85 -8.72
N LEU A 214 -12.05 -16.35 -9.81
CA LEU A 214 -11.25 -15.57 -10.74
C LEU A 214 -11.93 -15.51 -12.10
N THR A 215 -11.70 -14.40 -12.81
CA THR A 215 -12.13 -14.24 -14.21
C THR A 215 -10.93 -14.43 -15.11
N LYS A 216 -11.03 -15.37 -16.05
CA LYS A 216 -10.00 -15.56 -17.08
C LYS A 216 -9.98 -14.37 -18.02
N VAL A 217 -8.82 -13.83 -18.30
CA VAL A 217 -8.64 -12.65 -19.14
C VAL A 217 -7.56 -12.89 -20.20
N SER A 218 -7.69 -12.17 -21.31
CA SER A 218 -6.68 -12.12 -22.36
C SER A 218 -5.99 -10.76 -22.36
N GLY A 219 -4.87 -10.64 -23.10
CA GLY A 219 -4.22 -9.35 -23.34
C GLY A 219 -3.28 -8.90 -22.21
N GLN A 220 -2.92 -9.78 -21.28
CA GLN A 220 -1.89 -9.48 -20.27
C GLN A 220 -0.44 -9.62 -20.79
N ASP A 221 -0.23 -9.90 -22.07
CA ASP A 221 1.11 -9.82 -22.66
C ASP A 221 1.60 -8.39 -22.89
N THR A 222 0.66 -7.45 -23.00
CA THR A 222 0.96 -6.00 -23.14
C THR A 222 -0.04 -5.21 -22.33
N TYR A 223 0.46 -4.43 -21.39
CA TYR A 223 -0.37 -3.62 -20.48
C TYR A 223 0.44 -2.47 -19.89
N LYS A 224 -0.25 -1.53 -19.24
CA LYS A 224 0.37 -0.43 -18.50
C LYS A 224 0.13 -0.59 -17.00
N VAL A 225 1.12 -0.17 -16.21
CA VAL A 225 0.98 0.00 -14.75
C VAL A 225 1.25 1.44 -14.38
N LEU A 226 0.30 2.07 -13.70
CA LEU A 226 0.40 3.44 -13.23
C LEU A 226 0.89 3.41 -11.78
N MET A 227 2.08 3.96 -11.51
CA MET A 227 2.69 4.00 -10.18
C MET A 227 2.32 5.32 -9.50
N LEU A 228 1.49 5.24 -8.47
CA LEU A 228 0.82 6.36 -7.82
C LEU A 228 1.45 6.62 -6.44
N GLY A 229 2.46 7.47 -6.36
CA GLY A 229 3.17 7.77 -5.12
C GLY A 229 2.56 8.91 -4.32
N ASP A 230 2.55 8.80 -3.00
CA ASP A 230 2.48 9.90 -2.03
C ASP A 230 1.33 10.90 -2.29
N MET A 231 0.12 10.47 -2.04
CA MET A 231 -1.08 11.30 -2.23
C MET A 231 -1.32 12.28 -1.08
N HIS A 232 -0.96 11.89 0.16
CA HIS A 232 -1.06 12.71 1.38
C HIS A 232 -2.37 13.48 1.55
N LEU A 233 -3.50 12.82 1.34
CA LEU A 233 -4.80 13.44 1.53
C LEU A 233 -5.11 13.60 3.02
N ALA A 234 -5.51 14.82 3.42
CA ALA A 234 -5.71 15.18 4.80
C ALA A 234 -6.80 16.25 5.01
N ASN A 235 -7.54 16.61 3.96
CA ASN A 235 -8.51 17.70 3.95
C ASN A 235 -7.89 19.03 4.43
N ARG A 236 -6.77 19.43 3.81
CA ARG A 236 -6.01 20.63 4.12
C ARG A 236 -5.32 21.20 2.87
N THR A 237 -4.97 22.50 2.90
CA THR A 237 -4.19 23.15 1.82
C THR A 237 -4.76 22.92 0.42
N ALA A 238 -6.10 22.85 0.31
CA ALA A 238 -6.81 22.54 -0.93
C ALA A 238 -6.39 21.20 -1.59
N ASP A 239 -5.85 20.24 -0.82
CA ASP A 239 -5.40 18.93 -1.29
C ASP A 239 -6.47 18.17 -2.06
N LEU A 240 -7.73 18.12 -1.53
CA LEU A 240 -8.82 17.41 -2.20
C LEU A 240 -9.20 18.03 -3.55
N SER A 241 -9.05 19.35 -3.72
CA SER A 241 -9.26 20.02 -4.99
C SER A 241 -8.14 19.71 -5.98
N GLN A 242 -6.89 19.83 -5.56
CA GLN A 242 -5.71 19.51 -6.37
C GLN A 242 -5.69 18.01 -6.73
N PHE A 243 -6.11 17.14 -5.82
CA PHE A 243 -6.26 15.71 -6.11
C PHE A 243 -7.34 15.43 -7.17
N SER A 244 -8.39 16.26 -7.23
CA SER A 244 -9.39 16.15 -8.30
C SER A 244 -8.81 16.51 -9.67
N ASP A 245 -7.86 17.43 -9.73
CA ASP A 245 -7.14 17.75 -10.97
C ASP A 245 -6.25 16.58 -11.41
N PHE A 246 -5.56 15.94 -10.46
CA PHE A 246 -4.81 14.71 -10.74
C PHE A 246 -5.71 13.58 -11.24
N THR A 247 -6.83 13.29 -10.56
CA THR A 247 -7.71 12.18 -10.98
C THR A 247 -8.39 12.47 -12.31
N ALA A 248 -8.66 13.74 -12.64
CA ALA A 248 -9.12 14.14 -13.97
C ALA A 248 -8.05 13.86 -15.04
N ASP A 249 -6.79 14.21 -14.78
CA ASP A 249 -5.67 13.90 -15.65
C ASP A 249 -5.51 12.39 -15.87
N LEU A 250 -5.54 11.60 -14.78
CA LEU A 250 -5.49 10.14 -14.83
C LEU A 250 -6.61 9.54 -15.69
N ASN A 251 -7.85 10.01 -15.51
CA ASN A 251 -8.99 9.54 -16.29
C ASN A 251 -8.90 9.97 -17.76
N ASN A 252 -8.40 11.17 -18.04
CA ASN A 252 -8.14 11.65 -19.40
C ASN A 252 -7.06 10.81 -20.08
N TYR A 253 -5.97 10.50 -19.38
CA TYR A 253 -4.92 9.62 -19.89
C TYR A 253 -5.49 8.25 -20.28
N ARG A 254 -6.25 7.62 -19.40
CA ARG A 254 -6.90 6.33 -19.68
C ARG A 254 -7.86 6.40 -20.85
N SER A 255 -8.63 7.48 -20.95
CA SER A 255 -9.59 7.70 -22.05
C SER A 255 -8.90 7.93 -23.40
N ALA A 256 -7.67 8.47 -23.39
CA ALA A 256 -6.85 8.65 -24.59
C ALA A 256 -6.22 7.33 -25.10
N HIS A 257 -6.20 6.28 -24.26
CA HIS A 257 -5.66 4.96 -24.58
C HIS A 257 -6.74 3.86 -24.54
N PRO A 258 -7.79 3.96 -25.36
CA PRO A 258 -8.91 3.01 -25.31
C PRO A 258 -8.46 1.62 -25.78
N GLY A 259 -8.80 0.62 -24.99
CA GLY A 259 -8.46 -0.79 -25.29
C GLY A 259 -7.10 -1.24 -24.79
N GLU A 260 -6.27 -0.37 -24.25
CA GLU A 260 -5.07 -0.76 -23.53
C GLU A 260 -5.43 -1.24 -22.12
N LYS A 261 -4.92 -2.40 -21.73
CA LYS A 261 -5.06 -2.87 -20.35
C LYS A 261 -4.25 -1.98 -19.42
N MET A 262 -4.88 -1.54 -18.34
CA MET A 262 -4.22 -0.70 -17.35
C MET A 262 -4.52 -1.19 -15.94
N TYR A 263 -3.50 -1.20 -15.10
CA TYR A 263 -3.56 -1.42 -13.66
C TYR A 263 -2.88 -0.25 -12.97
N ALA A 264 -3.08 -0.10 -11.68
CA ALA A 264 -2.35 0.89 -10.91
C ALA A 264 -1.81 0.27 -9.61
N ILE A 265 -0.74 0.85 -9.09
CA ILE A 265 -0.17 0.52 -7.78
C ILE A 265 0.03 1.83 -7.03
N ALA A 266 -0.60 1.96 -5.86
CA ALA A 266 -0.37 3.05 -4.93
C ALA A 266 0.85 2.71 -4.06
N LEU A 267 1.82 3.62 -4.02
CA LEU A 267 3.13 3.41 -3.38
C LEU A 267 3.17 3.83 -1.90
N GLY A 268 2.03 3.86 -1.23
CA GLY A 268 1.94 4.32 0.15
C GLY A 268 1.63 5.81 0.29
N ASP A 269 1.49 6.23 1.53
CA ASP A 269 1.19 7.61 1.92
C ASP A 269 -0.07 8.16 1.21
N MET A 270 -1.14 7.36 1.19
CA MET A 270 -2.43 7.79 0.67
C MET A 270 -3.04 8.89 1.52
N THR A 271 -2.77 8.84 2.82
CA THR A 271 -3.29 9.76 3.82
C THR A 271 -2.17 10.52 4.54
N TRP A 272 -2.52 11.33 5.53
CA TRP A 272 -1.55 11.94 6.43
C TRP A 272 -2.01 11.74 7.88
N ASP A 273 -1.46 10.77 8.58
CA ASP A 273 -1.81 10.32 9.93
C ASP A 273 -1.98 11.46 10.95
N LEU A 274 -1.17 12.52 10.90
CA LEU A 274 -1.28 13.71 11.76
C LEU A 274 -2.65 14.36 11.72
N TYR A 275 -3.39 14.20 10.64
CA TYR A 275 -4.68 14.83 10.42
C TYR A 275 -5.85 13.87 10.50
N TRP A 276 -5.61 12.59 10.72
CA TRP A 276 -6.68 11.59 10.82
C TRP A 276 -7.76 11.98 11.81
N TYR A 277 -7.35 12.48 12.97
CA TYR A 277 -8.27 12.84 14.06
C TYR A 277 -8.67 14.31 14.05
N SER A 278 -7.75 15.20 13.72
CA SER A 278 -8.03 16.66 13.74
C SER A 278 -8.92 17.10 12.58
N ASN A 279 -8.76 16.49 11.40
CA ASN A 279 -9.50 16.82 10.20
C ASN A 279 -10.56 15.77 9.84
N ASN A 280 -10.67 14.69 10.64
CA ASN A 280 -11.51 13.52 10.36
C ASN A 280 -11.29 13.00 8.93
N PHE A 281 -10.03 12.80 8.58
CA PHE A 281 -9.63 12.28 7.26
C PHE A 281 -8.57 11.20 7.42
N ALA A 282 -8.96 9.95 7.23
CA ALA A 282 -8.14 8.76 7.36
C ALA A 282 -8.39 7.81 6.15
N ILE A 283 -8.02 6.56 6.25
CA ILE A 283 -8.15 5.54 5.19
C ILE A 283 -9.59 5.44 4.63
N PRO A 284 -10.68 5.43 5.44
CA PRO A 284 -12.03 5.39 4.87
C PRO A 284 -12.39 6.60 4.00
N GLU A 285 -11.95 7.80 4.39
CA GLU A 285 -12.19 9.03 3.65
C GLU A 285 -11.37 9.07 2.36
N TYR A 286 -10.14 8.56 2.37
CA TYR A 286 -9.35 8.33 1.17
C TYR A 286 -10.09 7.42 0.18
N LEU A 287 -10.51 6.24 0.63
CA LEU A 287 -11.25 5.29 -0.22
C LEU A 287 -12.53 5.88 -0.80
N ASN A 288 -13.29 6.59 0.03
CA ASN A 288 -14.50 7.27 -0.44
C ASN A 288 -14.18 8.35 -1.50
N THR A 289 -13.04 9.02 -1.38
CA THR A 289 -12.59 10.05 -2.32
C THR A 289 -12.16 9.43 -3.65
N ILE A 290 -11.24 8.45 -3.62
CA ILE A 290 -10.73 7.84 -4.84
C ILE A 290 -11.81 7.04 -5.58
N ASN A 291 -12.68 6.32 -4.87
CA ASN A 291 -13.78 5.55 -5.46
C ASN A 291 -14.85 6.42 -6.13
N LYS A 292 -14.98 7.70 -5.74
CA LYS A 292 -15.86 8.64 -6.44
C LYS A 292 -15.26 9.15 -7.74
N GLN A 293 -13.94 9.29 -7.79
CA GLN A 293 -13.25 9.99 -8.88
C GLN A 293 -12.64 9.04 -9.92
N VAL A 294 -12.24 7.84 -9.50
CA VAL A 294 -11.64 6.82 -10.39
C VAL A 294 -12.58 5.63 -10.50
N LYS A 295 -12.88 5.19 -11.73
CA LYS A 295 -13.73 4.04 -12.01
C LYS A 295 -13.02 3.05 -12.91
N ASP A 296 -13.36 1.78 -12.79
CA ASP A 296 -12.90 0.71 -13.68
C ASP A 296 -11.35 0.63 -13.79
N LEU A 297 -10.67 0.84 -12.66
CA LEU A 297 -9.22 0.67 -12.52
C LEU A 297 -8.93 -0.06 -11.22
N GLN A 298 -8.27 -1.20 -11.31
CA GLN A 298 -7.75 -1.90 -10.13
C GLN A 298 -6.51 -1.19 -9.63
N ILE A 299 -6.51 -0.81 -8.37
CA ILE A 299 -5.36 -0.19 -7.70
C ILE A 299 -4.90 -1.13 -6.58
N PHE A 300 -3.75 -1.74 -6.75
CA PHE A 300 -3.04 -2.45 -5.69
C PHE A 300 -2.39 -1.42 -4.77
N HIS A 301 -2.38 -1.65 -3.48
CA HIS A 301 -1.92 -0.66 -2.53
C HIS A 301 -0.74 -1.16 -1.71
N THR A 302 0.22 -0.29 -1.49
CA THR A 302 1.30 -0.43 -0.51
C THR A 302 0.99 0.49 0.66
N ILE A 303 1.31 0.09 1.88
CA ILE A 303 1.18 0.96 3.05
C ILE A 303 2.39 1.91 3.12
N GLY A 304 2.19 3.18 3.51
CA GLY A 304 3.26 4.15 3.73
C GLY A 304 3.28 4.65 5.17
N ASN A 305 4.35 5.31 5.59
CA ASN A 305 4.53 5.72 6.98
C ASN A 305 3.47 6.71 7.50
N HIS A 306 2.70 7.35 6.62
CA HIS A 306 1.58 8.19 6.98
C HIS A 306 0.20 7.48 6.91
N ASP A 307 0.19 6.17 6.68
CA ASP A 307 -1.01 5.34 6.69
C ASP A 307 -1.14 4.47 7.95
N TYR A 308 -0.24 4.66 8.92
CA TYR A 308 -0.24 4.03 10.24
C TYR A 308 -0.96 4.88 11.28
N ASP A 309 -1.66 4.23 12.20
CA ASP A 309 -2.31 4.95 13.31
C ASP A 309 -1.28 5.32 14.39
N TYR A 310 -0.88 6.58 14.46
CA TYR A 310 0.09 7.05 15.45
C TYR A 310 -0.40 6.94 16.91
N LYS A 311 -1.68 6.61 17.13
CA LYS A 311 -2.21 6.31 18.47
C LYS A 311 -2.02 4.87 18.90
N ALA A 312 -1.52 4.02 18.04
CA ALA A 312 -1.10 2.67 18.39
C ALA A 312 0.20 2.67 19.21
N VAL A 313 0.52 1.53 19.81
CA VAL A 313 1.71 1.34 20.65
C VAL A 313 2.65 0.24 20.13
N ASN A 314 2.37 -0.27 18.95
CA ASN A 314 3.17 -1.25 18.22
C ASN A 314 2.77 -1.23 16.75
N ASP A 315 3.56 -1.88 15.92
CA ASP A 315 3.41 -1.96 14.49
C ASP A 315 2.09 -2.62 14.08
N PHE A 316 1.79 -3.80 14.61
CA PHE A 316 0.59 -4.58 14.30
C PHE A 316 -0.73 -3.81 14.53
N ASP A 317 -0.82 -3.07 15.64
CA ASP A 317 -2.00 -2.25 15.93
C ASP A 317 -2.04 -1.00 15.03
N ALA A 318 -0.87 -0.45 14.66
CA ALA A 318 -0.77 0.73 13.81
C ALA A 318 -1.26 0.48 12.37
N GLU A 319 -1.00 -0.73 11.82
CA GLU A 319 -1.46 -1.17 10.50
C GLU A 319 -2.97 -1.46 10.43
N SER A 320 -3.62 -1.65 11.57
CA SER A 320 -4.96 -2.26 11.65
C SER A 320 -6.01 -1.56 10.78
N LYS A 321 -5.95 -0.23 10.63
CA LYS A 321 -6.87 0.49 9.74
C LYS A 321 -6.61 0.17 8.26
N TYR A 322 -5.34 0.14 7.85
CA TYR A 322 -4.99 -0.23 6.48
C TYR A 322 -5.48 -1.65 6.18
N ILE A 323 -5.13 -2.62 7.02
CA ILE A 323 -5.58 -4.00 6.89
C ILE A 323 -7.11 -4.09 6.83
N ASN A 324 -7.82 -3.33 7.66
CA ASN A 324 -9.28 -3.40 7.74
C ASN A 324 -10.03 -2.79 6.55
N TYR A 325 -9.44 -1.85 5.84
CA TYR A 325 -10.13 -1.14 4.77
C TYR A 325 -9.54 -1.37 3.38
N ILE A 326 -8.25 -1.69 3.26
CA ILE A 326 -7.56 -1.78 1.97
C ILE A 326 -7.16 -3.22 1.64
N ALA A 327 -6.08 -3.73 2.27
CA ALA A 327 -5.49 -5.01 1.90
C ALA A 327 -4.55 -5.55 3.00
N PRO A 328 -4.02 -6.79 2.89
CA PRO A 328 -2.79 -7.19 3.56
C PRO A 328 -1.66 -6.19 3.32
N VAL A 329 -0.79 -5.97 4.31
CA VAL A 329 0.32 -5.02 4.16
C VAL A 329 1.44 -5.54 3.26
N TYR A 330 1.53 -6.85 3.08
CA TYR A 330 2.39 -7.50 2.08
C TYR A 330 1.68 -8.66 1.40
N TYR A 331 1.94 -8.85 0.12
CA TYR A 331 1.33 -9.89 -0.74
C TYR A 331 2.02 -9.93 -2.10
N SER A 332 1.67 -10.92 -2.92
CA SER A 332 2.14 -11.02 -4.30
C SER A 332 1.00 -11.22 -5.30
N PHE A 333 1.26 -10.95 -6.55
CA PHE A 333 0.35 -11.22 -7.67
C PHE A 333 1.10 -11.25 -8.99
N ASN A 334 0.48 -11.82 -10.02
CA ASN A 334 1.07 -11.87 -11.37
C ASN A 334 0.18 -11.11 -12.35
N ILE A 335 0.81 -10.34 -13.23
CA ILE A 335 0.17 -9.80 -14.43
C ILE A 335 1.04 -10.21 -15.61
N GLY A 336 0.47 -10.99 -16.53
CA GLY A 336 1.24 -11.54 -17.66
C GLY A 336 2.47 -12.32 -17.19
N LYS A 337 3.65 -11.91 -17.63
CA LYS A 337 4.92 -12.59 -17.34
C LYS A 337 5.74 -11.95 -16.21
N ILE A 338 5.15 -11.05 -15.48
CA ILE A 338 5.80 -10.32 -14.38
C ILE A 338 5.20 -10.78 -13.06
N HIS A 339 6.05 -11.04 -12.08
CA HIS A 339 5.65 -11.28 -10.70
C HIS A 339 5.82 -10.01 -9.88
N TYR A 340 4.74 -9.54 -9.27
CA TYR A 340 4.69 -8.35 -8.42
C TYR A 340 4.68 -8.78 -6.96
N VAL A 341 5.50 -8.12 -6.16
CA VAL A 341 5.56 -8.33 -4.71
C VAL A 341 5.38 -6.98 -4.03
N VAL A 342 4.38 -6.85 -3.19
CA VAL A 342 4.20 -5.70 -2.31
C VAL A 342 4.79 -6.03 -0.95
N ILE A 343 5.63 -5.15 -0.42
CA ILE A 343 6.32 -5.29 0.85
C ILE A 343 6.00 -4.07 1.73
N ASP A 344 5.74 -4.32 2.98
CA ASP A 344 5.74 -3.31 4.02
C ASP A 344 7.17 -3.15 4.58
N ASP A 345 7.73 -1.98 4.43
CA ASP A 345 9.10 -1.66 4.84
C ASP A 345 9.17 -0.58 5.93
N ILE A 346 8.05 -0.34 6.61
CA ILE A 346 7.94 0.61 7.72
C ILE A 346 7.64 -0.15 9.01
N ASP A 347 8.49 0.01 10.01
CA ASP A 347 8.34 -0.60 11.34
C ASP A 347 8.01 0.49 12.38
N CYS A 348 6.82 0.40 12.95
CA CYS A 348 6.27 1.36 13.91
C CYS A 348 6.32 0.87 15.37
N ASP A 349 7.11 -0.14 15.70
CA ASP A 349 7.22 -0.70 17.07
C ASP A 349 7.65 0.31 18.13
N SER A 350 8.24 1.44 17.70
CA SER A 350 8.63 2.54 18.60
C SER A 350 7.54 3.59 18.85
N TYR A 351 6.33 3.39 18.35
CA TYR A 351 5.19 4.28 18.63
C TYR A 351 4.78 4.19 20.10
N ASP A 352 4.40 5.33 20.70
CA ASP A 352 4.02 5.43 22.12
C ASP A 352 2.52 5.69 22.35
N GLY A 353 1.74 5.70 21.28
CA GLY A 353 0.29 5.96 21.31
C GLY A 353 -0.09 7.43 21.55
N THR A 354 0.87 8.33 21.65
CA THR A 354 0.65 9.74 21.99
C THR A 354 1.36 10.72 21.07
N THR A 355 2.68 10.78 21.11
CA THR A 355 3.51 11.78 20.44
C THR A 355 4.63 11.18 19.60
N SER A 356 5.12 10.00 19.94
CA SER A 356 6.16 9.34 19.16
C SER A 356 5.57 8.77 17.88
N ARG A 357 6.14 9.20 16.77
CA ARG A 357 5.87 8.74 15.42
C ARG A 357 7.19 8.33 14.75
N ASN A 358 8.14 7.87 15.57
CA ASN A 358 9.42 7.39 15.08
C ASN A 358 9.20 5.98 14.53
N TYR A 359 9.42 5.82 13.25
CA TYR A 359 9.44 4.52 12.56
C TYR A 359 10.87 4.21 12.12
N GLU A 360 11.12 2.94 11.88
CA GLU A 360 12.33 2.47 11.22
C GLU A 360 12.00 1.97 9.81
N LYS A 361 12.88 2.24 8.85
CA LYS A 361 12.79 1.67 7.51
C LYS A 361 13.37 0.26 7.56
N ARG A 362 12.50 -0.73 7.71
CA ARG A 362 12.88 -2.12 7.92
C ARG A 362 11.75 -3.09 7.55
N ILE A 363 12.09 -4.15 6.85
CA ILE A 363 11.18 -5.26 6.55
C ILE A 363 11.20 -6.24 7.72
N SER A 364 10.04 -6.65 8.23
CA SER A 364 9.99 -7.57 9.36
C SER A 364 10.59 -8.95 9.02
N PRO A 365 11.19 -9.66 9.99
CA PRO A 365 11.71 -11.01 9.76
C PRO A 365 10.65 -11.99 9.27
N GLU A 366 9.40 -11.80 9.64
CA GLU A 366 8.27 -12.60 9.20
C GLU A 366 8.00 -12.41 7.71
N GLN A 367 8.00 -11.16 7.23
CA GLN A 367 7.87 -10.87 5.80
C GLN A 367 9.03 -11.44 4.98
N LEU A 368 10.28 -11.34 5.47
CA LEU A 368 11.44 -11.96 4.80
C LEU A 368 11.27 -13.49 4.71
N SER A 369 10.74 -14.12 5.77
CA SER A 369 10.47 -15.57 5.76
C SER A 369 9.34 -15.92 4.78
N TRP A 370 8.26 -15.12 4.77
CA TRP A 370 7.16 -15.29 3.81
C TRP A 370 7.64 -15.11 2.37
N LEU A 371 8.40 -14.06 2.08
CA LEU A 371 8.94 -13.78 0.74
C LEU A 371 9.80 -14.95 0.24
N ALA A 372 10.60 -15.56 1.11
CA ALA A 372 11.39 -16.75 0.74
C ALA A 372 10.50 -17.93 0.33
N LYS A 373 9.33 -18.11 0.98
CA LYS A 373 8.35 -19.15 0.64
C LYS A 373 7.62 -18.83 -0.66
N ASP A 374 7.20 -17.58 -0.86
CA ASP A 374 6.52 -17.11 -2.06
C ASP A 374 7.42 -17.27 -3.31
N LEU A 375 8.66 -16.78 -3.22
CA LEU A 375 9.63 -16.88 -4.31
C LEU A 375 10.07 -18.33 -4.64
N ALA A 376 9.80 -19.30 -3.78
CA ALA A 376 10.03 -20.71 -4.09
C ALA A 376 9.11 -21.23 -5.21
N TYR A 377 7.98 -20.57 -5.45
CA TYR A 377 7.04 -20.87 -6.54
C TYR A 377 7.30 -20.02 -7.81
N VAL A 378 8.30 -19.14 -7.80
CA VAL A 378 8.60 -18.22 -8.91
C VAL A 378 9.90 -18.66 -9.61
N ASP A 379 9.81 -18.93 -10.92
CA ASP A 379 10.99 -19.25 -11.71
C ASP A 379 11.99 -18.08 -11.73
N LYS A 380 13.29 -18.38 -11.62
CA LYS A 380 14.36 -17.36 -11.63
C LYS A 380 14.42 -16.52 -12.91
N SER A 381 13.84 -16.99 -14.01
CA SER A 381 13.74 -16.25 -15.26
C SER A 381 12.57 -15.24 -15.28
N THR A 382 11.67 -15.31 -14.30
CA THR A 382 10.55 -14.38 -14.17
C THR A 382 11.06 -13.04 -13.61
N PRO A 383 10.84 -11.91 -14.32
CA PRO A 383 11.18 -10.61 -13.77
C PRO A 383 10.30 -10.29 -12.55
N LEU A 384 10.90 -9.68 -11.55
CA LEU A 384 10.22 -9.20 -10.36
C LEU A 384 10.03 -7.69 -10.42
N VAL A 385 8.84 -7.24 -10.03
CA VAL A 385 8.59 -5.86 -9.64
C VAL A 385 8.24 -5.86 -8.15
N VAL A 386 9.15 -5.35 -7.33
CA VAL A 386 8.96 -5.25 -5.88
C VAL A 386 8.53 -3.83 -5.54
N VAL A 387 7.41 -3.70 -4.89
CA VAL A 387 6.83 -2.41 -4.52
C VAL A 387 6.95 -2.23 -3.02
N MET A 388 7.55 -1.13 -2.61
CA MET A 388 7.76 -0.73 -1.24
C MET A 388 7.41 0.75 -1.10
N HIS A 389 7.20 1.24 0.11
CA HIS A 389 6.99 2.67 0.30
C HIS A 389 8.31 3.43 0.37
N ALA A 390 9.19 3.09 1.30
CA ALA A 390 10.45 3.80 1.46
C ALA A 390 11.57 3.22 0.58
N GLN A 391 12.45 4.08 0.16
CA GLN A 391 13.60 3.71 -0.68
C GLN A 391 14.67 2.96 0.10
N LEU A 392 15.30 1.96 -0.54
CA LEU A 392 16.48 1.29 0.02
C LEU A 392 17.72 2.16 -0.05
N PHE A 393 17.86 2.94 -1.14
CA PHE A 393 19.04 3.73 -1.42
C PHE A 393 18.67 5.20 -1.61
N TYR A 394 19.58 6.09 -1.24
CA TYR A 394 19.39 7.53 -1.35
C TYR A 394 20.64 8.19 -2.00
N PRO A 395 20.46 9.20 -2.85
CA PRO A 395 21.58 9.91 -3.46
C PRO A 395 22.57 10.50 -2.44
N SER A 396 23.85 10.39 -2.74
CA SER A 396 24.96 10.88 -1.91
C SER A 396 26.00 11.61 -2.76
N GLU A 397 26.37 12.83 -2.37
CA GLU A 397 27.40 13.60 -3.09
C GLU A 397 28.77 12.88 -3.12
N SER A 398 29.09 12.10 -2.08
CA SER A 398 30.38 11.42 -1.95
C SER A 398 30.45 10.08 -2.66
N ASP A 399 29.33 9.33 -2.67
CA ASP A 399 29.34 7.91 -3.00
C ASP A 399 28.37 7.55 -4.15
N GLY A 400 27.74 8.56 -4.78
CA GLY A 400 26.64 8.40 -5.73
C GLY A 400 25.34 7.97 -5.03
N PHE A 401 25.33 6.83 -4.37
CA PHE A 401 24.22 6.34 -3.54
C PHE A 401 24.72 5.71 -2.24
N LYS A 402 23.89 5.78 -1.21
CA LYS A 402 24.09 5.09 0.09
C LYS A 402 22.84 4.30 0.46
N VAL A 403 23.02 3.30 1.31
CA VAL A 403 21.87 2.60 1.93
C VAL A 403 21.17 3.57 2.89
N ASP A 404 19.86 3.71 2.73
CA ASP A 404 19.00 4.60 3.54
C ASP A 404 17.92 3.83 4.33
N HIS A 405 18.01 2.55 4.31
CA HIS A 405 17.24 1.57 5.04
C HIS A 405 18.13 0.91 6.11
N ASP A 406 17.60 0.06 6.99
CA ASP A 406 18.46 -0.74 7.87
C ASP A 406 19.46 -1.57 7.04
N VAL A 407 20.76 -1.38 7.28
CA VAL A 407 21.84 -1.96 6.45
C VAL A 407 21.84 -3.48 6.47
N THR A 408 21.61 -4.08 7.65
CA THR A 408 21.62 -5.54 7.81
C THR A 408 20.39 -6.15 7.17
N ASN A 409 19.25 -5.52 7.37
CA ASN A 409 17.96 -5.93 6.82
C ASN A 409 17.96 -5.82 5.29
N THR A 410 18.48 -4.71 4.74
CA THR A 410 18.67 -4.54 3.29
C THR A 410 19.52 -5.66 2.70
N ALA A 411 20.63 -6.02 3.33
CA ALA A 411 21.48 -7.11 2.85
C ALA A 411 20.76 -8.47 2.86
N GLN A 412 19.93 -8.75 3.87
CA GLN A 412 19.10 -9.95 3.93
C GLN A 412 18.06 -9.97 2.81
N PHE A 413 17.36 -8.86 2.60
CA PHE A 413 16.37 -8.70 1.54
C PHE A 413 16.99 -8.89 0.15
N LEU A 414 18.09 -8.19 -0.17
CA LEU A 414 18.79 -8.33 -1.44
C LEU A 414 19.27 -9.77 -1.69
N ASN A 415 19.64 -10.50 -0.63
CA ASN A 415 20.04 -11.89 -0.76
C ASN A 415 18.88 -12.81 -1.17
N LEU A 416 17.63 -12.55 -0.77
CA LEU A 416 16.45 -13.28 -1.22
C LEU A 416 16.17 -13.06 -2.71
N LEU A 417 16.43 -11.85 -3.20
CA LEU A 417 16.21 -11.46 -4.60
C LEU A 417 17.32 -11.96 -5.55
N LYS A 418 18.38 -12.52 -5.01
CA LYS A 418 19.54 -12.95 -5.80
C LYS A 418 19.17 -13.93 -6.92
N GLY A 419 19.64 -13.61 -8.13
CA GLY A 419 19.43 -14.40 -9.34
C GLY A 419 18.13 -14.08 -10.08
N TYR A 420 17.32 -13.16 -9.61
CA TYR A 420 16.23 -12.57 -10.37
C TYR A 420 16.69 -11.26 -11.05
N LYS A 421 15.97 -10.85 -12.08
CA LYS A 421 15.97 -9.49 -12.60
C LYS A 421 14.90 -8.70 -11.86
N VAL A 422 15.30 -7.67 -11.11
CA VAL A 422 14.42 -6.98 -10.17
C VAL A 422 14.31 -5.50 -10.48
N ASN A 423 13.07 -4.99 -10.49
CA ASN A 423 12.79 -3.56 -10.41
C ASN A 423 12.09 -3.30 -9.08
N ILE A 424 12.70 -2.50 -8.21
CA ILE A 424 12.10 -2.02 -6.98
C ILE A 424 11.48 -0.65 -7.27
N VAL A 425 10.24 -0.43 -6.85
CA VAL A 425 9.53 0.84 -7.06
C VAL A 425 9.12 1.40 -5.71
N THR A 426 9.53 2.64 -5.44
CA THR A 426 9.32 3.32 -4.16
C THR A 426 8.80 4.75 -4.33
N GLY A 427 8.24 5.32 -3.26
CA GLY A 427 7.82 6.72 -3.13
C GLY A 427 8.57 7.43 -2.01
N HIS A 428 7.84 7.91 -0.99
CA HIS A 428 8.33 8.43 0.28
C HIS A 428 9.14 9.75 0.22
N THR A 429 10.11 9.85 -0.67
CA THR A 429 10.98 11.04 -0.71
C THR A 429 10.34 12.24 -1.39
N HIS A 430 9.29 12.02 -2.18
CA HIS A 430 8.68 12.99 -3.10
C HIS A 430 9.63 13.50 -4.19
N MET A 431 10.74 12.83 -4.41
CA MET A 431 11.75 13.16 -5.40
C MET A 431 11.89 12.02 -6.40
N ASN A 432 12.42 12.31 -7.57
CA ASN A 432 12.54 11.32 -8.63
C ASN A 432 14.00 10.96 -8.87
N PHE A 433 14.37 9.69 -8.70
CA PHE A 433 15.72 9.21 -8.99
C PHE A 433 15.73 7.70 -9.27
N ASN A 434 16.79 7.26 -9.95
CA ASN A 434 16.98 5.86 -10.32
C ASN A 434 18.33 5.36 -9.82
N VAL A 435 18.34 4.17 -9.22
CA VAL A 435 19.55 3.41 -8.87
C VAL A 435 19.67 2.27 -9.87
N THR A 436 20.74 2.25 -10.65
CA THR A 436 20.93 1.24 -11.69
C THR A 436 21.77 0.05 -11.20
N PRO A 437 21.74 -1.10 -11.88
CA PRO A 437 22.53 -2.27 -11.50
C PRO A 437 24.04 -2.03 -11.42
N GLU A 438 24.54 -1.01 -12.12
CA GLU A 438 25.95 -0.63 -12.10
C GLU A 438 26.37 0.09 -10.82
N SER A 439 25.41 0.56 -10.01
CA SER A 439 25.70 1.20 -8.74
C SER A 439 26.31 0.21 -7.74
N PRO A 440 27.36 0.59 -7.01
CA PRO A 440 27.98 -0.29 -6.00
C PRO A 440 27.03 -0.77 -4.91
N VAL A 441 25.95 -0.02 -4.61
CA VAL A 441 25.00 -0.37 -3.55
C VAL A 441 24.14 -1.58 -3.90
N THR A 442 24.00 -1.94 -5.20
CA THR A 442 23.29 -3.16 -5.64
C THR A 442 24.10 -4.43 -5.46
N GLN A 443 25.38 -4.32 -5.07
CA GLN A 443 26.30 -5.44 -4.84
C GLN A 443 26.48 -6.35 -6.06
N GLY A 444 26.35 -5.79 -7.28
CA GLY A 444 26.51 -6.50 -8.55
C GLY A 444 25.32 -7.40 -8.92
N GLN A 445 24.16 -7.16 -8.33
CA GLN A 445 22.90 -7.83 -8.69
C GLN A 445 22.16 -7.04 -9.78
N GLU A 446 21.32 -7.71 -10.57
CA GLU A 446 20.46 -7.07 -11.59
C GLU A 446 19.25 -6.39 -10.93
N ILE A 447 19.52 -5.35 -10.14
CA ILE A 447 18.53 -4.61 -9.39
C ILE A 447 18.51 -3.16 -9.85
N TYR A 448 17.35 -2.71 -10.31
CA TYR A 448 16.97 -1.31 -10.45
C TYR A 448 16.15 -0.89 -9.22
N GLU A 449 16.36 0.31 -8.69
CA GLU A 449 15.40 0.97 -7.80
C GLU A 449 14.94 2.27 -8.43
N HIS A 450 13.62 2.42 -8.51
CA HIS A 450 12.94 3.59 -9.05
C HIS A 450 12.21 4.30 -7.91
N ASN A 451 12.76 5.39 -7.41
CA ASN A 451 12.04 6.27 -6.51
C ASN A 451 11.27 7.28 -7.36
N THR A 452 9.94 7.22 -7.33
CA THR A 452 9.10 8.06 -8.18
C THR A 452 8.64 9.33 -7.47
N GLY A 453 8.48 10.42 -8.24
CA GLY A 453 7.95 11.67 -7.71
C GLY A 453 6.50 11.52 -7.20
N ALA A 454 6.11 12.40 -6.29
CA ALA A 454 4.84 12.36 -5.58
C ALA A 454 3.69 13.00 -6.37
N ILE A 455 2.48 12.43 -6.25
CA ILE A 455 1.25 13.06 -6.74
C ILE A 455 1.03 14.39 -6.02
N CYS A 456 1.28 14.45 -4.71
CA CYS A 456 1.13 15.66 -3.92
C CYS A 456 2.27 16.68 -4.11
N ALA A 457 3.31 16.35 -4.88
CA ALA A 457 4.52 17.16 -5.01
C ALA A 457 5.09 17.55 -3.63
N SER A 458 5.18 18.83 -3.30
CA SER A 458 5.57 19.34 -1.98
C SER A 458 4.36 19.36 -1.02
N TRP A 459 3.75 18.19 -0.75
CA TRP A 459 2.60 18.05 0.19
C TRP A 459 1.45 19.04 -0.11
N TRP A 460 1.15 19.27 -1.39
CA TRP A 460 0.14 20.20 -1.89
C TRP A 460 0.44 21.68 -1.62
N TRP A 461 1.60 22.01 -1.02
CA TRP A 461 1.96 23.37 -0.71
C TRP A 461 2.35 24.20 -1.93
N SER A 462 2.96 23.59 -2.95
CA SER A 462 3.51 24.36 -4.08
C SER A 462 2.41 25.07 -4.87
N ASP A 463 1.38 24.38 -5.29
CA ASP A 463 0.25 25.00 -6.00
C ASP A 463 -0.62 25.85 -5.06
N TYR A 464 -0.75 25.46 -3.78
CA TYR A 464 -1.45 26.27 -2.78
C TYR A 464 -0.80 27.66 -2.57
N LEU A 465 0.52 27.74 -2.51
CA LEU A 465 1.26 29.00 -2.32
C LEU A 465 1.45 29.76 -3.63
N THR A 466 1.58 29.08 -4.74
CA THR A 466 1.83 29.65 -6.08
C THR A 466 0.96 28.91 -7.09
N PRO A 467 -0.30 29.32 -7.26
CA PRO A 467 -1.25 28.65 -8.14
C PRO A 467 -0.73 28.44 -9.57
N GLY A 468 -0.82 27.21 -10.06
CA GLY A 468 -0.30 26.77 -11.34
C GLY A 468 1.14 26.24 -11.30
N ILE A 469 1.76 26.15 -10.11
CA ILE A 469 3.09 25.53 -9.92
C ILE A 469 2.95 24.34 -8.97
N HIS A 470 2.85 23.16 -9.54
CA HIS A 470 2.79 21.91 -8.79
C HIS A 470 4.12 21.16 -8.90
N ILE A 471 4.97 21.24 -7.87
CA ILE A 471 6.39 20.90 -7.95
C ILE A 471 6.92 20.35 -6.62
N SER A 472 7.80 19.36 -6.69
CA SER A 472 8.52 18.72 -5.59
C SER A 472 9.84 19.42 -5.25
N LEU A 473 10.47 19.02 -4.13
CA LEU A 473 11.67 19.66 -3.55
C LEU A 473 12.86 19.68 -4.51
N ASP A 474 12.98 18.68 -5.37
CA ASP A 474 14.02 18.48 -6.39
C ASP A 474 13.68 19.15 -7.74
N GLY A 475 12.51 19.77 -7.84
CA GLY A 475 12.02 20.37 -9.07
C GLY A 475 11.23 19.43 -9.97
N THR A 476 11.06 18.17 -9.61
CA THR A 476 10.15 17.26 -10.31
C THR A 476 8.70 17.80 -10.22
N PRO A 477 7.95 17.93 -11.32
CA PRO A 477 6.54 18.28 -11.22
C PRO A 477 5.76 17.19 -10.52
N GLY A 478 4.68 17.54 -9.81
CA GLY A 478 3.78 16.56 -9.22
C GLY A 478 3.13 15.69 -10.29
N GLY A 479 3.10 14.37 -10.09
CA GLY A 479 2.62 13.44 -11.10
C GLY A 479 2.80 11.98 -10.71
N TYR A 480 2.93 11.10 -11.70
CA TYR A 480 2.99 9.65 -11.53
C TYR A 480 3.85 9.00 -12.62
N ALA A 481 4.39 7.81 -12.34
CA ALA A 481 5.11 7.07 -13.36
C ALA A 481 4.16 6.15 -14.15
N ILE A 482 4.44 5.97 -15.43
CA ILE A 482 3.74 5.05 -16.33
C ILE A 482 4.75 3.98 -16.74
N TRP A 483 4.39 2.75 -16.50
CA TRP A 483 5.18 1.59 -16.88
C TRP A 483 4.50 0.83 -18.00
N ASP A 484 5.19 0.71 -19.14
CA ASP A 484 4.78 -0.09 -20.27
C ASP A 484 5.41 -1.49 -20.16
N VAL A 485 4.55 -2.50 -20.15
CA VAL A 485 4.96 -3.90 -20.05
C VAL A 485 4.65 -4.62 -21.36
N SER A 486 5.65 -5.27 -21.95
CA SER A 486 5.51 -6.12 -23.12
C SER A 486 6.25 -7.43 -22.92
N GLY A 487 5.51 -8.50 -22.61
CA GLY A 487 6.06 -9.77 -22.20
C GLY A 487 6.87 -9.64 -20.90
N THR A 488 8.20 -9.75 -20.99
CA THR A 488 9.13 -9.57 -19.87
C THR A 488 9.90 -8.25 -19.92
N LYS A 489 9.58 -7.39 -20.90
CA LYS A 489 10.22 -6.07 -21.05
C LYS A 489 9.42 -5.02 -20.29
N LEU A 490 10.13 -4.19 -19.55
CA LEU A 490 9.61 -3.05 -18.81
C LEU A 490 10.23 -1.78 -19.39
N GLN A 491 9.39 -0.79 -19.65
CA GLN A 491 9.79 0.58 -19.99
C GLN A 491 8.99 1.52 -19.10
N TRP A 492 9.52 2.68 -18.79
CA TRP A 492 8.87 3.64 -17.90
C TRP A 492 9.12 5.07 -18.33
N LEU A 493 8.20 5.94 -18.01
CA LEU A 493 8.33 7.39 -18.10
C LEU A 493 7.59 8.04 -16.91
N TYR A 494 7.90 9.29 -16.65
CA TYR A 494 7.21 10.08 -15.64
C TYR A 494 6.23 11.04 -16.31
N LYS A 495 4.98 11.08 -15.85
CA LYS A 495 3.95 11.96 -16.36
C LYS A 495 3.57 13.01 -15.31
N ALA A 496 3.85 14.28 -15.60
CA ALA A 496 3.39 15.39 -14.78
C ALA A 496 1.88 15.59 -14.91
N THR A 497 1.19 15.83 -13.81
CA THR A 497 -0.25 16.15 -13.79
C THR A 497 -0.54 17.38 -14.64
N GLY A 498 -1.53 17.28 -15.52
CA GLY A 498 -2.00 18.38 -16.38
C GLY A 498 -1.11 18.68 -17.59
N THR A 499 -0.12 17.85 -17.90
CA THR A 499 0.78 18.02 -19.06
C THR A 499 0.79 16.80 -19.95
N SER A 500 1.45 16.91 -21.12
CA SER A 500 1.73 15.74 -21.97
C SER A 500 2.90 14.92 -21.40
N GLU A 501 3.04 13.68 -21.89
CA GLU A 501 4.17 12.78 -21.59
C GLU A 501 5.51 13.31 -22.10
N ASP A 502 5.49 14.32 -22.98
CA ASP A 502 6.71 14.93 -23.54
C ASP A 502 7.43 15.87 -22.57
N TYR A 503 6.80 16.23 -21.44
CA TYR A 503 7.39 17.12 -20.45
C TYR A 503 8.28 16.34 -19.49
N GLN A 504 9.56 16.11 -19.90
CA GLN A 504 10.49 15.25 -19.16
C GLN A 504 11.68 16.01 -18.55
N PHE A 505 11.83 17.28 -18.86
CA PHE A 505 12.89 18.13 -18.29
C PHE A 505 12.49 19.60 -18.32
N ARG A 506 13.26 20.45 -17.64
CA ARG A 506 13.09 21.90 -17.57
C ARG A 506 14.44 22.59 -17.62
N SER A 507 14.53 23.71 -18.37
CA SER A 507 15.73 24.52 -18.47
C SER A 507 15.55 25.91 -17.88
N TYR A 508 16.63 26.46 -17.34
CA TYR A 508 16.71 27.80 -16.74
C TYR A 508 17.89 28.58 -17.27
N ASP A 509 17.68 29.81 -17.73
CA ASP A 509 18.74 30.76 -18.02
C ASP A 509 19.22 31.38 -16.70
N LEU A 510 20.42 30.98 -16.24
CA LEU A 510 20.93 31.44 -14.95
C LEU A 510 21.27 32.91 -14.92
N ASN A 511 21.43 33.60 -16.08
CA ASN A 511 21.52 35.05 -16.12
C ASN A 511 20.22 35.75 -15.69
N GLN A 512 19.08 35.04 -15.74
CA GLN A 512 17.76 35.53 -15.35
C GLN A 512 17.33 35.05 -13.95
N VAL A 513 18.07 34.11 -13.34
CA VAL A 513 17.76 33.54 -12.03
C VAL A 513 18.63 34.19 -10.96
N HIS A 514 18.02 34.93 -10.05
CA HIS A 514 18.71 35.43 -8.86
C HIS A 514 17.77 35.55 -7.67
N PHE A 515 18.32 35.35 -6.49
CA PHE A 515 17.59 35.51 -5.21
C PHE A 515 18.38 36.43 -4.28
N SER A 516 17.63 37.13 -3.43
CA SER A 516 18.21 38.11 -2.50
C SER A 516 17.38 38.19 -1.22
N LEU A 517 17.84 38.88 -0.19
CA LEU A 517 17.06 39.14 1.01
C LEU A 517 15.87 40.06 0.75
N THR A 518 15.84 40.79 -0.37
CA THR A 518 14.70 41.64 -0.74
C THR A 518 13.47 40.83 -1.18
N ASP A 519 13.65 39.55 -1.50
CA ASP A 519 12.54 38.64 -1.87
C ASP A 519 11.74 38.17 -0.63
N VAL A 520 12.29 38.35 0.56
CA VAL A 520 11.69 37.95 1.84
C VAL A 520 11.58 39.14 2.81
N PRO A 521 10.93 40.27 2.41
CA PRO A 521 10.89 41.49 3.20
C PRO A 521 10.15 41.33 4.54
N GLN A 522 9.30 40.30 4.69
CA GLN A 522 8.59 40.03 5.93
C GLN A 522 9.38 39.14 6.91
N MET A 523 10.54 38.61 6.50
CA MET A 523 11.39 37.82 7.41
C MET A 523 11.78 38.69 8.62
N PRO A 524 11.56 38.24 9.87
CA PRO A 524 11.90 39.04 11.04
C PRO A 524 13.39 39.40 11.10
N SER A 525 13.71 40.68 11.34
CA SER A 525 15.12 41.16 11.41
C SER A 525 15.91 40.48 12.55
N ASN A 526 15.24 39.99 13.58
CA ASN A 526 15.83 39.29 14.72
C ASN A 526 15.76 37.76 14.60
N ILE A 527 15.45 37.23 13.40
CA ILE A 527 15.44 35.78 13.18
C ILE A 527 16.82 35.17 13.48
N SER A 528 16.86 33.91 13.94
CA SER A 528 18.12 33.23 14.26
C SER A 528 19.03 33.16 13.03
N ALA A 529 20.36 33.20 13.27
CA ALA A 529 21.35 33.06 12.21
C ALA A 529 21.19 31.75 11.43
N THR A 530 20.80 30.66 12.11
CA THR A 530 20.53 29.35 11.49
C THR A 530 19.46 29.46 10.41
N VAL A 531 18.32 30.05 10.73
CA VAL A 531 17.20 30.22 9.77
C VAL A 531 17.60 31.14 8.63
N LYS A 532 18.24 32.29 8.93
CA LYS A 532 18.72 33.20 7.92
C LYS A 532 19.76 32.56 6.99
N ASN A 533 20.71 31.81 7.55
CA ASN A 533 21.76 31.13 6.75
C ASN A 533 21.15 30.05 5.85
N LYS A 534 20.06 29.37 6.25
CA LYS A 534 19.38 28.41 5.37
C LYS A 534 18.81 29.11 4.14
N TYR A 535 18.17 30.27 4.28
CA TYR A 535 17.73 31.06 3.12
C TYR A 535 18.90 31.57 2.28
N MET A 536 19.99 32.01 2.93
CA MET A 536 21.19 32.48 2.24
C MET A 536 21.86 31.43 1.35
N GLN A 537 21.58 30.14 1.54
CA GLN A 537 22.06 29.08 0.63
C GLN A 537 21.50 29.25 -0.77
N TYR A 538 20.23 29.68 -0.91
CA TYR A 538 19.62 29.98 -2.23
C TYR A 538 20.19 31.24 -2.84
N VAL A 539 20.36 32.31 -2.04
CA VAL A 539 20.98 33.56 -2.48
C VAL A 539 22.40 33.32 -3.00
N ASN A 540 23.19 32.50 -2.30
CA ASN A 540 24.55 32.17 -2.68
C ASN A 540 24.62 31.22 -3.89
N ALA A 541 23.62 30.36 -4.07
CA ALA A 541 23.54 29.46 -5.22
C ALA A 541 23.17 30.21 -6.52
N TYR A 542 22.36 31.26 -6.40
CA TYR A 542 21.83 32.01 -7.53
C TYR A 542 21.99 33.52 -7.30
N PRO A 543 23.24 34.03 -7.29
CA PRO A 543 23.50 35.48 -7.27
C PRO A 543 23.19 36.07 -8.64
N GLU A 544 22.98 37.38 -8.70
CA GLU A 544 22.99 38.11 -9.98
C GLU A 544 24.31 37.88 -10.69
N ASN A 545 24.25 37.43 -11.95
CA ASN A 545 25.44 37.08 -12.73
C ASN A 545 25.22 37.28 -14.24
N SER A 546 26.29 37.13 -15.01
CA SER A 546 26.33 37.17 -16.47
C SER A 546 27.23 36.05 -17.03
N ASP A 547 27.23 34.91 -16.40
CA ASP A 547 28.15 33.80 -16.72
C ASP A 547 27.68 32.99 -17.94
N ASN A 548 26.48 33.28 -18.45
CA ASN A 548 25.86 32.63 -19.61
C ASN A 548 25.62 31.13 -19.39
N GLU A 549 25.45 30.72 -18.12
CA GLU A 549 25.14 29.33 -17.78
C GLU A 549 23.64 29.05 -17.91
N VAL A 550 23.33 27.85 -18.35
CA VAL A 550 21.97 27.27 -18.36
C VAL A 550 21.96 26.07 -17.46
N LEU A 551 20.96 25.99 -16.59
CA LEU A 551 20.69 24.83 -15.72
C LEU A 551 19.56 24.00 -16.31
N ILE A 552 19.75 22.68 -16.40
CA ILE A 552 18.79 21.74 -16.96
C ILE A 552 18.47 20.73 -15.85
N ASN A 553 17.19 20.60 -15.52
CA ASN A 553 16.66 19.63 -14.56
C ASN A 553 15.97 18.50 -15.32
N ILE A 554 16.49 17.26 -15.19
CA ILE A 554 15.98 16.05 -15.86
C ILE A 554 15.57 15.05 -14.76
N TRP A 555 14.32 15.10 -14.34
CA TRP A 555 13.86 14.42 -13.11
C TRP A 555 13.88 12.91 -13.15
N ASN A 556 13.84 12.24 -14.29
CA ASN A 556 13.89 10.77 -14.36
C ASN A 556 15.25 10.27 -14.91
N TRP A 557 16.30 11.08 -14.75
CA TRP A 557 17.63 10.79 -15.26
C TRP A 557 18.20 9.48 -14.71
N ASN A 558 18.86 8.73 -15.59
CA ASN A 558 19.78 7.66 -15.22
C ASN A 558 21.00 7.67 -16.17
N PRO A 559 22.11 7.00 -15.82
CA PRO A 559 23.34 7.01 -16.62
C PRO A 559 23.22 6.45 -18.04
N ALA A 560 22.18 5.69 -18.37
CA ALA A 560 21.93 5.19 -19.72
C ALA A 560 21.32 6.26 -20.65
N TRP A 561 20.82 7.35 -20.10
CA TRP A 561 20.27 8.47 -20.87
C TRP A 561 21.37 9.33 -21.47
N THR A 562 21.01 10.12 -22.49
CA THR A 562 21.94 11.07 -23.11
C THR A 562 21.33 12.46 -23.11
N LEU A 563 22.17 13.44 -22.78
CA LEU A 563 21.87 14.86 -22.90
C LEU A 563 22.80 15.48 -23.94
N THR A 564 22.22 16.08 -24.98
CA THR A 564 22.96 16.83 -26.01
C THR A 564 22.46 18.26 -26.01
N VAL A 565 23.40 19.21 -26.03
CA VAL A 565 23.09 20.65 -26.13
C VAL A 565 23.90 21.25 -27.27
N THR A 566 23.23 21.95 -28.18
CA THR A 566 23.87 22.66 -29.27
C THR A 566 23.44 24.12 -29.28
N ASP A 567 24.34 25.01 -29.75
CA ASP A 567 24.00 26.40 -30.01
C ASP A 567 23.31 26.55 -31.39
N GLU A 568 22.83 27.76 -31.70
CA GLU A 568 22.21 28.12 -33.00
C GLU A 568 23.13 27.95 -34.19
N LYS A 569 24.46 27.81 -33.99
CA LYS A 569 25.45 27.56 -35.03
C LYS A 569 25.76 26.06 -35.20
N GLY A 570 25.13 25.21 -34.38
CA GLY A 570 25.33 23.77 -34.40
C GLY A 570 26.58 23.31 -33.65
N ASN A 571 27.21 24.16 -32.83
CA ASN A 571 28.32 23.74 -31.98
C ASN A 571 27.80 22.96 -30.77
N ASN A 572 28.44 21.83 -30.49
CA ASN A 572 28.13 21.05 -29.28
C ASN A 572 28.67 21.75 -28.03
N LEU A 573 27.84 21.92 -27.03
CA LEU A 573 28.20 22.39 -25.70
C LEU A 573 28.23 21.19 -24.76
N VAL A 574 29.18 21.17 -23.82
CA VAL A 574 29.37 20.01 -22.92
C VAL A 574 28.57 20.23 -21.62
N PRO A 575 27.52 19.45 -21.35
CA PRO A 575 26.83 19.51 -20.08
C PRO A 575 27.68 18.92 -18.96
N GLU A 576 27.66 19.54 -17.78
CA GLU A 576 28.32 19.10 -16.58
C GLU A 576 27.26 18.75 -15.53
N ALA A 577 27.27 17.51 -14.97
CA ALA A 577 26.38 17.10 -13.91
C ALA A 577 26.69 17.85 -12.62
N VAL A 578 25.68 18.40 -11.97
CA VAL A 578 25.81 19.21 -10.76
C VAL A 578 24.74 18.90 -9.73
N TRP A 579 25.06 19.09 -8.45
CA TRP A 579 24.06 19.13 -7.39
C TRP A 579 23.52 20.57 -7.28
N ALA A 580 22.23 20.74 -7.52
CA ALA A 580 21.62 22.07 -7.54
C ALA A 580 20.28 22.11 -6.79
N TYR A 581 19.88 23.30 -6.36
CA TYR A 581 18.50 23.60 -5.98
C TYR A 581 17.67 23.85 -7.25
N ASP A 582 16.41 23.42 -7.29
CA ASP A 582 15.54 23.83 -8.39
C ASP A 582 15.12 25.30 -8.22
N PRO A 583 15.43 26.21 -9.17
CA PRO A 583 15.10 27.63 -9.06
C PRO A 583 13.59 27.89 -8.96
N LEU A 584 12.77 27.12 -9.69
CA LEU A 584 11.31 27.30 -9.67
C LEU A 584 10.73 26.92 -8.31
N HIS A 585 11.20 25.82 -7.69
CA HIS A 585 10.77 25.46 -6.35
C HIS A 585 11.25 26.49 -5.30
N VAL A 586 12.46 27.04 -5.46
CA VAL A 586 12.91 28.14 -4.57
C VAL A 586 11.95 29.32 -4.66
N ALA A 587 11.59 29.77 -5.86
CA ALA A 587 10.70 30.92 -6.06
C ALA A 587 9.26 30.63 -5.61
N ALA A 588 8.72 29.46 -5.96
CA ALA A 588 7.32 29.12 -5.74
C ALA A 588 7.01 28.75 -4.29
N VAL A 589 7.96 28.12 -3.58
CA VAL A 589 7.75 27.58 -2.24
C VAL A 589 8.69 28.19 -1.22
N SER A 590 10.02 28.06 -1.38
CA SER A 590 10.97 28.44 -0.34
C SER A 590 10.89 29.95 -0.02
N VAL A 591 10.91 30.82 -1.03
CA VAL A 591 10.76 32.26 -0.85
C VAL A 591 9.44 32.58 -0.11
N LYS A 592 8.34 31.97 -0.52
CA LYS A 592 7.02 32.20 0.12
C LYS A 592 7.00 31.79 1.59
N ARG A 593 7.64 30.68 1.93
CA ARG A 593 7.68 30.17 3.31
C ARG A 593 8.63 30.93 4.22
N PHE A 594 9.75 31.44 3.68
CA PHE A 594 10.65 32.32 4.43
C PHE A 594 10.11 33.75 4.56
N ASN A 595 9.27 34.22 3.62
CA ASN A 595 8.67 35.57 3.66
C ASN A 595 7.45 35.63 4.57
N SER A 596 7.65 35.41 5.87
CA SER A 596 6.58 35.41 6.87
C SER A 596 7.00 36.20 8.11
N ALA A 597 6.16 37.14 8.54
CA ALA A 597 6.37 37.92 9.76
C ALA A 597 6.33 37.04 11.04
N SER A 598 5.68 35.88 10.99
CA SER A 598 5.63 34.90 12.09
C SER A 598 6.74 33.83 12.03
N LEU A 599 7.70 33.98 11.13
CA LEU A 599 8.79 33.01 10.98
C LEU A 599 9.62 32.95 12.27
N SER A 600 9.76 31.75 12.86
CA SER A 600 10.51 31.49 14.10
C SER A 600 11.54 30.38 13.97
N SER A 601 11.38 29.49 12.98
CA SER A 601 12.27 28.35 12.70
C SER A 601 12.38 28.16 11.19
N THR A 602 13.32 27.32 10.77
CA THR A 602 13.44 26.90 9.35
C THR A 602 12.12 26.24 8.92
N PRO A 603 11.50 26.72 7.84
CA PRO A 603 10.27 26.08 7.34
C PRO A 603 10.53 24.68 6.84
N ASN A 604 9.54 23.78 6.99
CA ASN A 604 9.56 22.48 6.33
C ASN A 604 9.24 22.62 4.83
N PHE A 605 9.53 21.58 4.05
CA PHE A 605 9.20 21.49 2.62
C PHE A 605 9.80 22.61 1.77
N ILE A 606 11.03 23.00 2.11
CA ILE A 606 11.83 23.95 1.33
C ILE A 606 12.79 23.18 0.41
N THR A 607 13.25 23.83 -0.66
CA THR A 607 14.10 23.22 -1.69
C THR A 607 15.36 22.58 -1.11
N GLU A 608 15.66 21.37 -1.57
CA GLU A 608 16.89 20.64 -1.28
C GLU A 608 17.75 20.54 -2.54
N LYS A 609 19.09 20.37 -2.39
CA LYS A 609 19.97 20.05 -3.53
C LYS A 609 19.76 18.60 -3.97
N PHE A 610 19.80 18.40 -5.28
CA PHE A 610 19.63 17.07 -5.85
C PHE A 610 20.52 16.85 -7.10
N PRO A 611 20.87 15.59 -7.48
CA PRO A 611 21.90 15.32 -8.48
C PRO A 611 21.44 15.26 -9.95
N HIS A 612 20.14 15.33 -10.26
CA HIS A 612 19.67 15.20 -11.65
C HIS A 612 19.65 16.53 -12.43
N PHE A 613 20.63 17.39 -12.12
CA PHE A 613 20.82 18.68 -12.78
C PHE A 613 22.09 18.69 -13.61
N PHE A 614 22.05 19.47 -14.70
CA PHE A 614 23.17 19.69 -15.59
C PHE A 614 23.35 21.16 -15.84
N LYS A 615 24.59 21.61 -15.87
CA LYS A 615 24.96 22.95 -16.31
C LYS A 615 25.62 22.91 -17.67
N VAL A 616 25.32 23.89 -18.49
CA VAL A 616 26.01 24.13 -19.75
C VAL A 616 26.30 25.62 -19.91
N LYS A 617 27.47 25.96 -20.47
CA LYS A 617 27.88 27.34 -20.72
C LYS A 617 27.64 27.68 -22.18
N ALA A 618 26.80 28.69 -22.43
CA ALA A 618 26.57 29.26 -23.76
C ALA A 618 27.65 30.30 -24.10
N GLY A 619 27.75 30.64 -25.38
CA GLY A 619 28.73 31.62 -25.87
C GLY A 619 28.45 33.02 -25.36
N ASP A 620 27.22 33.48 -25.48
CA ASP A 620 26.74 34.82 -25.12
C ASP A 620 25.39 34.73 -24.37
N ALA A 621 24.91 35.87 -23.87
CA ALA A 621 23.64 35.94 -23.11
C ALA A 621 22.40 35.69 -23.96
N ASP A 622 22.48 35.89 -25.26
CA ASP A 622 21.43 35.75 -26.26
C ASP A 622 21.62 34.54 -27.20
N THR A 623 22.61 33.67 -26.91
CA THR A 623 22.84 32.43 -27.66
C THR A 623 21.70 31.45 -27.41
N ASP A 624 20.87 31.14 -28.42
CA ASP A 624 19.82 30.14 -28.35
C ASP A 624 20.40 28.74 -28.30
N LEU A 625 19.71 27.85 -27.60
CA LEU A 625 20.15 26.46 -27.42
C LEU A 625 19.08 25.46 -27.86
N THR A 626 19.51 24.39 -28.52
CA THR A 626 18.71 23.18 -28.71
C THR A 626 19.16 22.16 -27.66
N ILE A 627 18.26 21.81 -26.74
CA ILE A 627 18.48 20.84 -25.66
C ILE A 627 17.75 19.57 -26.03
N THR A 628 18.44 18.46 -26.15
CA THR A 628 17.88 17.17 -26.50
C THR A 628 18.22 16.13 -25.44
N VAL A 629 17.18 15.53 -24.85
CA VAL A 629 17.28 14.43 -23.89
C VAL A 629 16.75 13.16 -24.57
N LYS A 630 17.49 12.08 -24.46
CA LYS A 630 17.09 10.77 -24.98
C LYS A 630 17.23 9.71 -23.91
N ASP A 631 16.18 8.93 -23.68
CA ASP A 631 16.20 7.81 -22.74
C ASP A 631 16.81 6.52 -23.34
N GLU A 632 16.91 5.49 -22.53
CA GLU A 632 17.40 4.16 -22.92
C GLU A 632 16.41 3.37 -23.80
N PHE A 633 15.14 3.77 -23.84
CA PHE A 633 14.08 3.13 -24.64
C PHE A 633 13.96 3.72 -26.04
N GLY A 634 14.62 4.86 -26.30
CA GLY A 634 14.65 5.53 -27.60
C GLY A 634 13.70 6.72 -27.72
N HIS A 635 12.98 7.09 -26.64
CA HIS A 635 12.21 8.34 -26.63
C HIS A 635 13.19 9.53 -26.68
N THR A 636 12.75 10.60 -27.30
CA THR A 636 13.57 11.81 -27.45
C THR A 636 12.72 13.04 -27.23
N TRP A 637 13.18 13.92 -26.35
CA TRP A 637 12.51 15.18 -26.00
C TRP A 637 13.45 16.33 -26.31
N THR A 638 12.93 17.38 -26.94
CA THR A 638 13.74 18.53 -27.40
C THR A 638 13.08 19.83 -26.99
N GLU A 639 13.88 20.75 -26.47
CA GLU A 639 13.53 22.15 -26.23
C GLU A 639 14.39 23.04 -27.12
N GLU A 640 13.75 23.92 -27.89
CA GLU A 640 14.39 25.05 -28.56
C GLU A 640 14.36 26.25 -27.58
N MET A 641 15.39 26.38 -26.77
CA MET A 641 15.49 27.40 -25.74
C MET A 641 15.95 28.72 -26.32
N GLN A 642 15.01 29.66 -26.46
CA GLN A 642 15.33 31.04 -26.80
C GLN A 642 15.91 31.78 -25.60
N ARG A 643 16.96 32.56 -25.80
CA ARG A 643 17.61 33.33 -24.74
C ARG A 643 17.66 34.81 -25.08
N PRO A 644 17.52 35.73 -24.07
CA PRO A 644 17.31 35.43 -22.64
C PRO A 644 15.95 34.79 -22.37
N LYS A 645 15.93 33.68 -21.59
CA LYS A 645 14.71 33.00 -21.13
C LYS A 645 14.29 33.60 -19.81
N GLU A 646 13.15 34.29 -19.80
CA GLU A 646 12.61 34.95 -18.60
C GLU A 646 12.41 33.94 -17.46
N PHE A 647 12.79 34.35 -16.24
CA PHE A 647 12.51 33.56 -15.02
C PHE A 647 11.50 34.30 -14.15
N THR A 648 10.23 33.88 -14.29
CA THR A 648 9.11 34.22 -13.38
C THR A 648 8.28 32.96 -13.12
N THR A 649 7.59 32.91 -12.00
CA THR A 649 6.67 31.78 -11.75
C THR A 649 5.58 31.68 -12.81
N ASP A 650 5.15 32.80 -13.40
CA ASP A 650 4.13 32.79 -14.46
C ASP A 650 4.64 32.19 -15.78
N ALA A 651 5.92 32.35 -16.10
CA ALA A 651 6.53 31.77 -17.31
C ALA A 651 6.61 30.22 -17.26
N TYR A 652 6.55 29.65 -16.07
CA TYR A 652 6.70 28.21 -15.84
C TYR A 652 5.40 27.52 -15.38
N LYS A 653 4.26 28.22 -15.38
CA LYS A 653 2.96 27.58 -15.11
C LYS A 653 2.67 26.53 -16.15
N LEU A 654 2.23 25.37 -15.69
CA LEU A 654 1.69 24.33 -16.57
C LEU A 654 0.28 24.78 -17.00
N LYS A 655 0.06 24.90 -18.30
CA LYS A 655 -1.19 25.43 -18.88
C LYS A 655 -2.28 24.39 -18.89
#